data_27d02d2281e070800a5d98ecf9ad420b
#
_entry.id   27d02d2281e070800a5d98ecf9ad420b
#
_cell.length_a   1.000
_cell.length_b   1.000
_cell.length_c   1.000
_cell.angle_alpha   90.00
_cell.angle_beta   90.00
_cell.angle_gamma   90.00
#
_symmetry.space_group_name_H-M   'P 1'
#
loop_
_entity.id
_entity.type
_entity.pdbx_description
1 polymer ?
#
loop_
_entity_poly.entity_id
_entity_poly.type
_entity_poly.pdbx_seq_one_letter_code
_entity_poly.pdbx_strand_id
1 'polypeptide(L)'
;MPLRNAQPTKFKPRGVVDSWDGMNIIPGGMGSLQNLIPDPSTPSAFQCRPAMNVISNFSGFSSPGVVSQALTINGFVYGFIASSRNSGYDEPFVYNITSNTFLTVQGITSSNVPATPSSTGTWVPPSMAVLGSFIAATHPGFNGTNGYFGFFDVSGFSNTSTLGDITSGSPTVTGNFPIVGVMPGYKISGTGIPANTRVVNVSNVTQTTTGNTHSNTTVDNVPVVIPVGSQIAGTGIPSGAYVTAISGAGPYSLTISQAATATATGITLYGTGTTITMSANATSTTNALSITVAGGTTTSPLWSSVNASMNGLTAVPTAVTLFYSRFYFSVANTLQYTDTLSLNRTQASQSLTAGDSSAITALSLFTLTTTTQGILQGLLAFKSNTVFQVTGDVALNTLAINSLNTAAGTVSPNSVVPTPDGVFFMAPDGIRVVQADGTVSEPDGDLRLPFLGAEYASRVNASYNSDVYRICVQNINVANAPWQEYWYDIGREIWTGPHTCQQDIALPYGAGFICFSHLYPATMYTSYVTQISGSSFTENGTALSWIFQTAPIGEDDSMYVNTVNETTVNMAFLSGAPSVTCTASDESQGVMATASVVAPSVVQSLWGTLVWGAGIWYGKQYGIRPHLIPWTNPLIFTKIIFQATATSVLGFKISNLRFMVQLVDYMSPL
;
A
#
# COMPACT_ATOMS: atom_id res chain seq x y z
N MET A 1 7.97 -64.34 2.08
CA MET A 1 7.56 -63.41 3.13
C MET A 1 6.15 -62.97 2.81
N PRO A 2 5.24 -62.84 3.77
CA PRO A 2 3.89 -62.38 3.46
C PRO A 2 3.96 -60.90 3.04
N LEU A 3 3.50 -60.61 1.82
CA LEU A 3 3.27 -59.26 1.36
C LEU A 3 2.29 -58.60 2.36
N ARG A 4 2.71 -57.52 2.99
CA ARG A 4 1.77 -56.69 3.78
C ARG A 4 0.68 -56.20 2.83
N ASN A 5 -0.57 -56.35 3.21
CA ASN A 5 -1.68 -55.84 2.42
C ASN A 5 -1.48 -54.35 2.11
N ALA A 6 -1.71 -53.97 0.86
CA ALA A 6 -1.63 -52.58 0.43
C ALA A 6 -2.50 -51.71 1.32
N GLN A 7 -1.91 -50.67 1.90
CA GLN A 7 -2.60 -49.72 2.78
C GLN A 7 -2.94 -48.45 1.99
N PRO A 8 -4.17 -47.96 2.10
CA PRO A 8 -4.53 -46.66 1.49
C PRO A 8 -3.90 -45.51 2.28
N THR A 9 -2.92 -44.88 1.70
CA THR A 9 -2.35 -43.62 2.25
C THR A 9 -3.04 -42.43 1.62
N LYS A 10 -3.69 -41.62 2.46
CA LYS A 10 -4.41 -40.40 2.02
C LYS A 10 -3.54 -39.18 2.32
N PHE A 11 -3.14 -38.49 1.27
CA PHE A 11 -2.42 -37.24 1.35
C PHE A 11 -3.42 -36.09 1.35
N LYS A 12 -3.39 -35.26 2.41
CA LYS A 12 -4.21 -34.03 2.52
C LYS A 12 -3.29 -32.83 2.41
N PRO A 13 -3.41 -32.03 1.34
CA PRO A 13 -2.58 -30.85 1.17
C PRO A 13 -2.79 -29.85 2.29
N ARG A 14 -1.70 -29.26 2.80
CA ARG A 14 -1.72 -28.23 3.85
C ARG A 14 -1.22 -26.86 3.41
N GLY A 15 -0.35 -26.79 2.43
CA GLY A 15 0.24 -25.55 1.93
C GLY A 15 1.65 -25.76 1.39
N VAL A 16 2.19 -24.74 0.74
CA VAL A 16 3.56 -24.76 0.23
C VAL A 16 4.54 -24.72 1.40
N VAL A 17 5.51 -25.62 1.37
CA VAL A 17 6.59 -25.74 2.35
C VAL A 17 7.93 -25.79 1.62
N ASP A 18 8.97 -25.28 2.21
CA ASP A 18 10.32 -25.29 1.66
C ASP A 18 11.30 -26.13 2.50
N SER A 19 10.88 -26.62 3.64
CA SER A 19 11.66 -27.47 4.52
C SER A 19 11.71 -28.91 3.96
N TRP A 20 12.67 -29.13 3.07
CA TRP A 20 12.93 -30.43 2.44
C TRP A 20 14.02 -31.20 3.15
N ASP A 21 14.33 -30.82 4.37
CA ASP A 21 15.30 -31.56 5.15
C ASP A 21 14.75 -32.97 5.37
N GLY A 22 15.44 -34.00 4.86
CA GLY A 22 14.98 -35.39 4.81
C GLY A 22 14.53 -35.98 6.15
N MET A 23 14.70 -35.25 7.25
CA MET A 23 14.28 -35.64 8.59
C MET A 23 12.94 -35.08 9.04
N ASN A 24 12.38 -34.05 8.36
CA ASN A 24 11.15 -33.37 8.79
C ASN A 24 10.22 -33.06 7.62
N ILE A 25 9.75 -34.11 6.93
CA ILE A 25 8.69 -33.90 5.92
C ILE A 25 7.39 -33.63 6.67
N ILE A 26 6.87 -32.41 6.51
CA ILE A 26 5.57 -32.02 7.08
C ILE A 26 4.49 -32.87 6.37
N PRO A 27 3.72 -33.68 7.08
CA PRO A 27 2.66 -34.44 6.48
C PRO A 27 1.64 -33.54 5.78
N GLY A 28 1.53 -33.67 4.45
CA GLY A 28 0.66 -32.82 3.62
C GLY A 28 1.34 -31.59 3.05
N GLY A 29 2.64 -31.38 3.26
CA GLY A 29 3.39 -30.28 2.65
C GLY A 29 3.37 -30.34 1.13
N MET A 30 3.30 -29.16 0.49
CA MET A 30 3.30 -28.99 -0.95
C MET A 30 4.59 -28.35 -1.41
N GLY A 31 5.17 -28.85 -2.51
CA GLY A 31 6.31 -28.22 -3.15
C GLY A 31 5.93 -27.01 -4.00
N SER A 32 4.74 -27.03 -4.57
CA SER A 32 4.20 -25.91 -5.34
C SER A 32 2.68 -25.96 -5.43
N LEU A 33 2.05 -24.80 -5.28
CA LEU A 33 0.62 -24.55 -5.53
C LEU A 33 0.49 -23.38 -6.50
N GLN A 34 1.13 -23.49 -7.67
CA GLN A 34 1.17 -22.41 -8.65
C GLN A 34 -0.23 -22.14 -9.22
N ASN A 35 -0.69 -20.89 -9.10
CA ASN A 35 -2.01 -20.42 -9.55
C ASN A 35 -3.19 -21.18 -8.93
N LEU A 36 -2.97 -21.79 -7.78
CA LEU A 36 -3.98 -22.46 -6.97
C LEU A 36 -4.10 -21.75 -5.62
N ILE A 37 -5.33 -21.56 -5.17
CA ILE A 37 -5.67 -20.95 -3.87
C ILE A 37 -6.65 -21.86 -3.13
N PRO A 38 -6.75 -21.79 -1.80
CA PRO A 38 -7.73 -22.56 -1.05
C PRO A 38 -9.16 -22.30 -1.54
N ASP A 39 -9.93 -23.36 -1.72
CA ASP A 39 -11.34 -23.24 -2.11
C ASP A 39 -12.19 -22.77 -0.92
N PRO A 40 -12.90 -21.62 -1.03
CA PRO A 40 -13.71 -21.12 0.08
C PRO A 40 -14.87 -22.05 0.46
N SER A 41 -15.33 -22.88 -0.48
CA SER A 41 -16.51 -23.73 -0.28
C SER A 41 -16.18 -25.15 0.18
N THR A 42 -14.95 -25.62 0.01
CA THR A 42 -14.56 -27.01 0.28
C THR A 42 -13.25 -27.06 1.07
N PRO A 43 -13.30 -27.40 2.35
CA PRO A 43 -12.09 -27.57 3.14
C PRO A 43 -11.12 -28.58 2.51
N SER A 44 -9.83 -28.28 2.56
CA SER A 44 -8.75 -29.11 2.00
C SER A 44 -8.77 -29.25 0.48
N ALA A 45 -9.50 -28.40 -0.24
CA ALA A 45 -9.44 -28.29 -1.68
C ALA A 45 -8.79 -26.98 -2.13
N PHE A 46 -8.18 -27.00 -3.29
CA PHE A 46 -7.62 -25.85 -3.98
C PHE A 46 -8.36 -25.62 -5.30
N GLN A 47 -8.50 -24.38 -5.65
CA GLN A 47 -9.08 -23.96 -6.93
C GLN A 47 -8.13 -23.04 -7.66
N CYS A 48 -8.32 -22.86 -8.96
CA CYS A 48 -7.60 -21.85 -9.71
C CYS A 48 -7.86 -20.47 -9.11
N ARG A 49 -6.80 -19.68 -8.92
CA ARG A 49 -6.94 -18.29 -8.58
C ARG A 49 -7.67 -17.52 -9.70
N PRO A 50 -8.35 -16.43 -9.40
CA PRO A 50 -8.84 -15.52 -10.43
C PRO A 50 -7.69 -15.04 -11.31
N ALA A 51 -7.96 -14.91 -12.60
CA ALA A 51 -6.98 -14.41 -13.56
C ALA A 51 -6.86 -12.88 -13.48
N MET A 52 -5.72 -12.40 -13.91
CA MET A 52 -5.39 -10.99 -14.01
C MET A 52 -5.81 -10.47 -15.39
N ASN A 53 -6.60 -9.40 -15.44
CA ASN A 53 -7.06 -8.80 -16.68
C ASN A 53 -6.59 -7.35 -16.78
N VAL A 54 -6.05 -6.97 -17.92
CA VAL A 54 -5.71 -5.58 -18.21
C VAL A 54 -6.98 -4.74 -18.26
N ILE A 55 -7.05 -3.71 -17.44
CA ILE A 55 -8.17 -2.74 -17.42
C ILE A 55 -7.78 -1.43 -18.07
N SER A 56 -6.51 -1.06 -18.07
CA SER A 56 -5.99 0.12 -18.75
C SER A 56 -4.50 -0.01 -19.05
N ASN A 57 -4.07 0.64 -20.10
CA ASN A 57 -2.66 0.88 -20.39
C ASN A 57 -2.30 2.31 -19.97
N PHE A 58 -1.04 2.57 -19.62
CA PHE A 58 -0.55 3.91 -19.32
C PHE A 58 -0.44 4.80 -20.59
N SER A 59 -1.53 4.87 -21.39
CA SER A 59 -1.53 5.56 -22.68
C SER A 59 -1.32 7.07 -22.61
N GLY A 60 -1.47 7.65 -21.42
CA GLY A 60 -1.24 9.10 -21.19
C GLY A 60 0.22 9.44 -20.92
N PHE A 61 1.09 8.47 -20.75
CA PHE A 61 2.52 8.65 -20.47
C PHE A 61 3.33 8.22 -21.70
N SER A 62 4.26 9.03 -22.13
CA SER A 62 4.99 8.84 -23.40
C SER A 62 6.02 7.69 -23.40
N SER A 63 6.22 7.05 -22.27
CA SER A 63 6.96 5.79 -22.11
C SER A 63 6.38 5.06 -20.93
N PRO A 64 6.21 3.74 -20.99
CA PRO A 64 5.70 2.99 -19.84
C PRO A 64 6.72 3.12 -18.71
N GLY A 65 6.34 3.88 -17.68
CA GLY A 65 7.11 4.07 -16.48
C GLY A 65 6.78 3.00 -15.45
N VAL A 66 7.70 2.81 -14.53
CA VAL A 66 7.51 1.97 -13.35
C VAL A 66 6.69 2.73 -12.34
N VAL A 67 5.62 2.13 -11.81
CA VAL A 67 4.93 2.67 -10.65
C VAL A 67 5.76 2.34 -9.40
N SER A 68 6.25 3.36 -8.71
CA SER A 68 7.11 3.17 -7.54
C SER A 68 6.31 2.97 -6.25
N GLN A 69 5.12 3.52 -6.15
CA GLN A 69 4.15 3.32 -5.07
C GLN A 69 2.78 3.86 -5.49
N ALA A 70 1.74 3.28 -4.92
CA ALA A 70 0.37 3.75 -5.08
C ALA A 70 -0.51 3.43 -3.86
N LEU A 71 -1.65 4.11 -3.78
CA LEU A 71 -2.65 4.03 -2.71
C LEU A 71 -4.05 4.21 -3.30
N THR A 72 -5.02 3.44 -2.83
CA THR A 72 -6.42 3.52 -3.30
C THR A 72 -7.31 4.23 -2.30
N ILE A 73 -8.06 5.24 -2.74
CA ILE A 73 -9.02 5.97 -1.93
C ILE A 73 -10.26 6.28 -2.74
N ASN A 74 -11.43 5.91 -2.26
CA ASN A 74 -12.73 6.31 -2.82
C ASN A 74 -12.85 6.12 -4.34
N GLY A 75 -12.30 5.00 -4.88
CA GLY A 75 -12.35 4.71 -6.31
C GLY A 75 -11.28 5.40 -7.16
N PHE A 76 -10.31 6.05 -6.53
CA PHE A 76 -9.14 6.63 -7.19
C PHE A 76 -7.86 5.99 -6.69
N VAL A 77 -6.89 5.86 -7.58
CA VAL A 77 -5.51 5.46 -7.26
C VAL A 77 -4.63 6.69 -7.35
N TYR A 78 -3.90 6.96 -6.28
CA TYR A 78 -2.88 8.01 -6.20
C TYR A 78 -1.52 7.35 -6.14
N GLY A 79 -0.54 7.85 -6.88
CA GLY A 79 0.78 7.22 -6.90
C GLY A 79 1.84 8.00 -7.63
N PHE A 80 3.00 7.35 -7.79
CA PHE A 80 4.14 7.87 -8.53
C PHE A 80 4.51 6.93 -9.67
N ILE A 81 4.84 7.51 -10.81
CA ILE A 81 5.26 6.78 -12.00
C ILE A 81 6.52 7.41 -12.60
N ALA A 82 7.53 6.59 -12.86
CA ALA A 82 8.68 7.02 -13.65
C ALA A 82 8.22 7.38 -15.06
N SER A 83 8.37 8.61 -15.47
CA SER A 83 7.83 9.13 -16.71
C SER A 83 8.90 9.65 -17.63
N SER A 84 8.74 9.43 -18.93
CA SER A 84 9.62 10.06 -19.94
C SER A 84 9.25 11.50 -20.22
N ARG A 85 8.10 12.00 -19.76
CA ARG A 85 7.74 13.42 -19.87
C ARG A 85 8.74 14.31 -19.16
N ASN A 86 9.16 13.87 -17.97
CA ASN A 86 10.19 14.50 -17.16
C ASN A 86 11.29 13.46 -16.91
N SER A 87 12.13 13.25 -17.90
CA SER A 87 13.23 12.27 -17.80
C SER A 87 14.03 12.47 -16.51
N GLY A 88 14.16 11.43 -15.70
CA GLY A 88 14.85 11.45 -14.42
C GLY A 88 13.95 11.83 -13.21
N TYR A 89 12.64 11.96 -13.38
CA TYR A 89 11.69 12.24 -12.30
C TYR A 89 10.55 11.26 -12.26
N ASP A 90 10.05 10.97 -11.05
CA ASP A 90 8.82 10.23 -10.82
C ASP A 90 7.65 11.21 -10.72
N GLU A 91 6.72 11.11 -11.66
CA GLU A 91 5.55 11.99 -11.69
C GLU A 91 4.44 11.48 -10.79
N PRO A 92 3.81 12.37 -10.00
CA PRO A 92 2.55 12.06 -9.32
C PRO A 92 1.44 11.82 -10.33
N PHE A 93 0.67 10.75 -10.17
CA PHE A 93 -0.48 10.45 -11.01
C PHE A 93 -1.74 10.17 -10.19
N VAL A 94 -2.89 10.34 -10.81
CA VAL A 94 -4.19 9.93 -10.28
C VAL A 94 -4.96 9.17 -11.36
N TYR A 95 -5.44 7.99 -11.01
CA TYR A 95 -6.23 7.13 -11.90
C TYR A 95 -7.62 6.93 -11.32
N ASN A 96 -8.65 7.17 -12.12
CA ASN A 96 -10.04 6.91 -11.76
C ASN A 96 -10.41 5.49 -12.17
N ILE A 97 -10.68 4.63 -11.20
CA ILE A 97 -10.98 3.21 -11.41
C ILE A 97 -12.31 3.03 -12.14
N THR A 98 -13.31 3.87 -11.85
CA THR A 98 -14.65 3.74 -12.43
C THR A 98 -14.68 4.07 -13.90
N SER A 99 -13.98 5.13 -14.32
CA SER A 99 -13.89 5.55 -15.72
C SER A 99 -12.75 4.88 -16.49
N ASN A 100 -11.85 4.17 -15.79
CA ASN A 100 -10.63 3.59 -16.34
C ASN A 100 -9.73 4.64 -17.03
N THR A 101 -9.57 5.81 -16.42
CA THR A 101 -8.83 6.93 -17.02
C THR A 101 -7.86 7.58 -16.04
N PHE A 102 -6.72 8.05 -16.56
CA PHE A 102 -5.83 8.93 -15.82
C PHE A 102 -6.38 10.36 -15.79
N LEU A 103 -6.36 10.97 -14.63
CA LEU A 103 -6.77 12.37 -14.45
C LEU A 103 -5.56 13.30 -14.65
N THR A 104 -5.84 14.50 -15.10
CA THR A 104 -4.82 15.55 -15.16
C THR A 104 -4.55 16.09 -13.77
N VAL A 105 -3.35 15.84 -13.25
CA VAL A 105 -2.90 16.38 -11.97
C VAL A 105 -2.38 17.79 -12.18
N GLN A 106 -2.97 18.75 -11.47
CA GLN A 106 -2.58 20.16 -11.54
C GLN A 106 -1.31 20.41 -10.70
N GLY A 107 -0.53 21.39 -11.08
CA GLY A 107 0.56 21.87 -10.24
C GLY A 107 1.88 21.13 -10.37
N ILE A 108 1.99 20.14 -11.20
CA ILE A 108 3.25 19.43 -11.46
C ILE A 108 4.22 20.36 -12.21
N THR A 109 5.44 20.46 -11.69
CA THR A 109 6.57 21.16 -12.31
C THR A 109 7.84 20.38 -12.06
N SER A 110 8.87 20.53 -12.89
CA SER A 110 10.16 19.86 -12.69
C SER A 110 10.85 20.20 -11.35
N SER A 111 10.45 21.30 -10.71
CA SER A 111 11.00 21.73 -9.42
C SER A 111 10.27 21.19 -8.20
N ASN A 112 9.12 20.51 -8.36
CA ASN A 112 8.33 20.00 -7.24
C ASN A 112 7.99 18.52 -7.34
N VAL A 113 8.63 17.79 -8.24
CA VAL A 113 8.53 16.34 -8.37
C VAL A 113 9.81 15.68 -7.87
N PRO A 114 9.72 14.48 -7.27
CA PRO A 114 10.89 13.75 -6.81
C PRO A 114 11.68 13.19 -7.99
N ALA A 115 13.01 13.08 -7.83
CA ALA A 115 13.85 12.41 -8.80
C ALA A 115 13.57 10.91 -8.85
N THR A 116 13.70 10.30 -10.02
CA THR A 116 13.58 8.84 -10.15
C THR A 116 14.72 8.17 -9.40
N PRO A 117 14.41 7.20 -8.49
CA PRO A 117 15.44 6.47 -7.78
C PRO A 117 16.32 5.65 -8.72
N SER A 118 17.55 5.36 -8.27
CA SER A 118 18.47 4.52 -9.05
C SER A 118 17.89 3.12 -9.28
N SER A 119 18.24 2.48 -10.39
CA SER A 119 17.78 1.12 -10.74
C SER A 119 18.32 0.01 -9.82
N THR A 120 19.23 0.33 -8.90
CA THR A 120 19.91 -0.66 -8.03
C THR A 120 18.99 -1.29 -6.97
N GLY A 121 17.78 -0.73 -6.74
CA GLY A 121 16.83 -1.29 -5.79
C GLY A 121 17.20 -1.14 -4.30
N THR A 122 18.20 -0.32 -3.99
CA THR A 122 18.66 -0.07 -2.61
C THR A 122 17.93 1.09 -1.90
N TRP A 123 17.06 1.78 -2.60
CA TRP A 123 16.30 2.91 -2.08
C TRP A 123 15.04 2.45 -1.31
N VAL A 124 14.62 3.28 -0.36
CA VAL A 124 13.38 3.04 0.38
C VAL A 124 12.19 3.44 -0.52
N PRO A 125 11.19 2.57 -0.71
CA PRO A 125 10.00 2.92 -1.50
C PRO A 125 9.24 4.12 -0.94
N PRO A 126 8.55 4.89 -1.77
CA PRO A 126 7.66 5.95 -1.31
C PRO A 126 6.63 5.44 -0.30
N SER A 127 6.22 6.28 0.62
CA SER A 127 5.18 5.99 1.60
C SER A 127 4.09 7.06 1.52
N MET A 128 2.84 6.67 1.71
CA MET A 128 1.69 7.56 1.55
C MET A 128 0.72 7.41 2.72
N ALA A 129 0.15 8.54 3.16
CA ALA A 129 -0.85 8.57 4.22
C ALA A 129 -1.95 9.59 3.91
N VAL A 130 -3.15 9.34 4.41
CA VAL A 130 -4.36 10.10 4.08
C VAL A 130 -4.90 10.81 5.30
N LEU A 131 -5.15 12.10 5.16
CA LEU A 131 -5.85 12.90 6.15
C LEU A 131 -6.99 13.68 5.46
N GLY A 132 -8.19 13.16 5.55
CA GLY A 132 -9.34 13.75 4.88
C GLY A 132 -9.14 13.83 3.36
N SER A 133 -9.02 15.03 2.83
CA SER A 133 -8.81 15.29 1.40
C SER A 133 -7.34 15.51 1.02
N PHE A 134 -6.41 15.27 1.93
CA PHE A 134 -4.98 15.40 1.72
C PHE A 134 -4.31 14.04 1.76
N ILE A 135 -3.52 13.74 0.75
CA ILE A 135 -2.71 12.52 0.68
C ILE A 135 -1.25 12.94 0.70
N ALA A 136 -0.61 12.86 1.87
CA ALA A 136 0.82 13.11 2.01
C ALA A 136 1.62 11.93 1.48
N ALA A 137 2.74 12.23 0.81
CA ALA A 137 3.59 11.23 0.20
C ALA A 137 5.07 11.58 0.41
N THR A 138 5.83 10.64 0.98
CA THR A 138 7.29 10.68 1.01
C THR A 138 7.84 9.99 -0.22
N HIS A 139 9.04 10.37 -0.65
CA HIS A 139 9.67 9.77 -1.81
C HIS A 139 11.20 9.92 -1.68
N PRO A 140 11.99 8.86 -1.98
CA PRO A 140 13.46 8.93 -1.85
C PRO A 140 14.12 9.90 -2.83
N GLY A 141 13.43 10.34 -3.86
CA GLY A 141 13.90 11.35 -4.82
C GLY A 141 13.74 12.80 -4.36
N PHE A 142 13.13 13.06 -3.20
CA PHE A 142 13.16 14.39 -2.60
C PHE A 142 14.54 14.65 -1.99
N ASN A 143 15.05 15.87 -2.12
CA ASN A 143 16.40 16.23 -1.70
C ASN A 143 16.47 17.57 -0.97
N GLY A 144 15.34 18.11 -0.55
CA GLY A 144 15.21 19.42 0.10
C GLY A 144 15.09 20.59 -0.88
N THR A 145 15.65 20.50 -2.09
CA THR A 145 15.50 21.54 -3.12
C THR A 145 14.14 21.44 -3.83
N ASN A 146 13.76 20.22 -4.23
CA ASN A 146 12.47 19.93 -4.85
C ASN A 146 11.35 19.65 -3.83
N GLY A 147 11.66 19.62 -2.55
CA GLY A 147 10.76 19.37 -1.43
C GLY A 147 11.33 18.38 -0.42
N TYR A 148 10.67 18.30 0.74
CA TYR A 148 10.88 17.24 1.74
C TYR A 148 9.90 16.10 1.53
N PHE A 149 8.65 16.43 1.26
CA PHE A 149 7.60 15.51 0.87
C PHE A 149 6.61 16.23 -0.06
N GLY A 150 5.69 15.50 -0.65
CA GLY A 150 4.61 16.07 -1.43
C GLY A 150 3.25 15.68 -0.91
N PHE A 151 2.21 16.29 -1.46
CA PHE A 151 0.85 15.88 -1.19
C PHE A 151 -0.06 16.10 -2.38
N PHE A 152 -1.10 15.26 -2.48
CA PHE A 152 -2.25 15.52 -3.32
C PHE A 152 -3.32 16.21 -2.48
N ASP A 153 -3.97 17.18 -3.07
CA ASP A 153 -5.14 17.83 -2.52
C ASP A 153 -6.35 17.64 -3.44
N VAL A 154 -7.43 17.15 -2.86
CA VAL A 154 -8.71 16.93 -3.53
C VAL A 154 -9.87 17.55 -2.74
N SER A 155 -9.58 18.55 -1.91
CA SER A 155 -10.52 19.14 -0.97
C SER A 155 -11.66 19.93 -1.62
N GLY A 156 -11.48 20.38 -2.86
CA GLY A 156 -12.37 21.34 -3.49
C GLY A 156 -12.33 22.72 -2.81
N PHE A 157 -11.30 22.96 -1.98
CA PHE A 157 -11.18 24.20 -1.24
C PHE A 157 -11.14 25.42 -2.20
N SER A 158 -11.95 26.41 -1.92
CA SER A 158 -11.91 27.70 -2.60
C SER A 158 -12.31 28.78 -1.61
N ASN A 159 -11.46 29.73 -1.44
CA ASN A 159 -11.72 30.90 -0.61
C ASN A 159 -11.32 32.16 -1.38
N THR A 160 -12.24 33.07 -1.51
CA THR A 160 -12.00 34.40 -2.10
C THR A 160 -12.04 35.42 -0.98
N SER A 161 -10.91 36.02 -0.69
CA SER A 161 -10.75 37.13 0.23
C SER A 161 -10.59 38.43 -0.56
N THR A 162 -11.21 39.48 -0.08
CA THR A 162 -11.15 40.81 -0.76
C THR A 162 -10.11 41.74 -0.14
N LEU A 163 -9.30 41.30 0.81
CA LEU A 163 -8.53 42.19 1.68
C LEU A 163 -7.08 41.74 1.85
N GLY A 164 -6.36 41.53 0.77
CA GLY A 164 -4.94 41.26 0.79
C GLY A 164 -4.10 42.41 0.22
N ASP A 165 -2.97 42.72 0.85
CA ASP A 165 -2.03 43.72 0.37
C ASP A 165 -0.84 43.02 -0.27
N ILE A 166 -0.48 43.41 -1.48
CA ILE A 166 0.70 42.95 -2.21
C ILE A 166 1.61 44.13 -2.54
N THR A 167 2.91 43.84 -2.57
CA THR A 167 3.92 44.85 -2.97
C THR A 167 4.70 44.31 -4.17
N SER A 168 4.85 45.13 -5.19
CA SER A 168 5.63 44.79 -6.39
C SER A 168 7.04 44.30 -6.00
N GLY A 169 7.46 43.18 -6.56
CA GLY A 169 8.74 42.56 -6.26
C GLY A 169 8.78 41.72 -4.94
N SER A 170 7.67 41.71 -4.16
CA SER A 170 7.55 40.90 -2.95
C SER A 170 6.75 39.61 -3.19
N PRO A 171 7.16 38.46 -2.63
CA PRO A 171 6.36 37.24 -2.67
C PRO A 171 5.31 37.20 -1.55
N THR A 172 5.11 38.27 -0.80
CA THR A 172 4.29 38.23 0.41
C THR A 172 2.94 38.92 0.18
N VAL A 173 1.88 38.26 0.64
CA VAL A 173 0.55 38.85 0.79
C VAL A 173 0.28 39.02 2.28
N THR A 174 -0.05 40.25 2.70
CA THR A 174 -0.28 40.60 4.10
C THR A 174 -1.65 41.18 4.32
N GLY A 175 -2.09 41.22 5.55
CA GLY A 175 -3.32 41.89 5.95
C GLY A 175 -4.60 41.13 5.68
N ASN A 176 -4.52 39.91 5.23
CA ASN A 176 -5.72 39.11 5.00
C ASN A 176 -6.41 38.73 6.31
N PHE A 177 -7.72 38.72 6.25
CA PHE A 177 -8.55 38.06 7.25
C PHE A 177 -7.99 36.64 7.49
N PRO A 178 -8.07 36.07 8.72
CA PRO A 178 -7.58 34.72 8.94
C PRO A 178 -8.29 33.76 7.98
N ILE A 179 -7.56 33.31 6.96
CA ILE A 179 -8.05 32.36 5.98
C ILE A 179 -7.84 30.98 6.57
N VAL A 180 -8.88 30.44 7.16
CA VAL A 180 -8.84 29.10 7.76
C VAL A 180 -8.80 28.06 6.64
N GLY A 181 -7.92 27.07 6.77
CA GLY A 181 -7.84 25.94 5.86
C GLY A 181 -6.94 26.16 4.63
N VAL A 182 -6.27 27.29 4.50
CA VAL A 182 -5.26 27.47 3.44
C VAL A 182 -4.01 26.68 3.78
N MET A 183 -3.53 25.91 2.82
CA MET A 183 -2.31 25.12 2.95
C MET A 183 -1.26 25.52 1.89
N PRO A 184 0.02 25.29 2.17
CA PRO A 184 1.07 25.37 1.16
C PRO A 184 0.70 24.53 -0.07
N GLY A 185 1.00 25.05 -1.24
CA GLY A 185 0.70 24.40 -2.52
C GLY A 185 -0.61 24.85 -3.18
N TYR A 186 -1.55 25.43 -2.46
CA TYR A 186 -2.77 25.95 -3.05
C TYR A 186 -2.47 27.03 -4.10
N LYS A 187 -3.28 27.04 -5.15
CA LYS A 187 -3.18 28.09 -6.16
C LYS A 187 -3.69 29.42 -5.56
N ILE A 188 -2.88 30.46 -5.70
CA ILE A 188 -3.26 31.81 -5.33
C ILE A 188 -3.36 32.70 -6.58
N SER A 189 -4.41 33.47 -6.68
CA SER A 189 -4.67 34.35 -7.84
C SER A 189 -5.30 35.66 -7.41
N GLY A 190 -5.03 36.69 -8.17
CA GLY A 190 -5.52 38.07 -7.98
C GLY A 190 -4.83 39.02 -8.97
N THR A 191 -5.34 40.22 -9.10
CA THR A 191 -4.70 41.24 -9.98
C THR A 191 -3.31 41.54 -9.45
N GLY A 192 -2.28 41.45 -10.30
CA GLY A 192 -0.88 41.65 -9.89
C GLY A 192 -0.20 40.41 -9.26
N ILE A 193 -0.90 39.28 -9.21
CA ILE A 193 -0.29 37.96 -8.87
C ILE A 193 -0.07 37.21 -10.19
N PRO A 194 1.17 36.78 -10.49
CA PRO A 194 1.47 36.01 -11.70
C PRO A 194 0.63 34.75 -11.84
N ALA A 195 0.36 34.33 -13.06
CA ALA A 195 -0.33 33.08 -13.33
C ALA A 195 0.45 31.89 -12.74
N ASN A 196 -0.26 30.87 -12.26
CA ASN A 196 0.30 29.66 -11.64
C ASN A 196 1.07 29.89 -10.33
N THR A 197 0.92 31.04 -9.70
CA THR A 197 1.47 31.32 -8.37
C THR A 197 0.81 30.42 -7.33
N ARG A 198 1.61 29.94 -6.37
CA ARG A 198 1.16 29.07 -5.31
C ARG A 198 1.48 29.62 -3.94
N VAL A 199 0.73 29.16 -2.98
CA VAL A 199 1.01 29.39 -1.56
C VAL A 199 2.24 28.58 -1.18
N VAL A 200 3.26 29.23 -0.68
CA VAL A 200 4.51 28.61 -0.18
C VAL A 200 4.44 28.40 1.31
N ASN A 201 3.99 29.41 2.03
CA ASN A 201 3.85 29.37 3.48
C ASN A 201 2.64 30.18 3.92
N VAL A 202 2.06 29.80 5.04
CA VAL A 202 0.98 30.53 5.71
C VAL A 202 1.38 30.71 7.16
N SER A 203 1.41 31.95 7.60
CA SER A 203 1.70 32.29 9.01
C SER A 203 0.61 33.20 9.54
N ASN A 204 0.15 32.93 10.75
CA ASN A 204 -0.70 33.85 11.48
C ASN A 204 0.18 34.85 12.21
N VAL A 205 -0.05 36.11 11.96
CA VAL A 205 0.69 37.22 12.61
C VAL A 205 -0.22 37.81 13.67
N THR A 206 0.25 37.75 14.91
CA THR A 206 -0.37 38.49 16.02
C THR A 206 0.46 39.72 16.30
N GLN A 207 -0.16 40.91 16.19
CA GLN A 207 0.47 42.18 16.47
C GLN A 207 -0.21 42.87 17.64
N THR A 208 0.58 43.36 18.57
CA THR A 208 0.09 44.12 19.70
C THR A 208 0.54 45.55 19.59
N THR A 209 -0.40 46.45 19.70
CA THR A 209 -0.18 47.90 19.66
C THR A 209 -1.15 48.62 20.62
N THR A 210 -1.15 49.94 20.63
CA THR A 210 -2.13 50.73 21.36
C THR A 210 -2.88 51.63 20.41
N GLY A 211 -4.02 52.13 20.83
CA GLY A 211 -4.80 53.10 20.02
C GLY A 211 -5.98 53.65 20.81
N ASN A 212 -6.68 54.58 20.22
CA ASN A 212 -7.88 55.17 20.75
C ASN A 212 -9.10 54.74 19.95
N THR A 213 -10.15 54.30 20.62
CA THR A 213 -11.43 54.01 19.98
C THR A 213 -12.38 55.20 20.15
N HIS A 214 -13.26 55.36 19.19
CA HIS A 214 -14.37 56.29 19.20
C HIS A 214 -15.64 55.47 18.95
N SER A 215 -16.77 55.86 19.46
CA SER A 215 -18.02 55.12 19.22
C SER A 215 -18.42 55.16 17.72
N ASN A 216 -17.47 54.90 16.84
CA ASN A 216 -17.58 54.83 15.38
C ASN A 216 -16.57 53.80 14.83
N THR A 217 -16.36 53.78 13.51
CA THR A 217 -15.46 52.86 12.81
C THR A 217 -13.98 53.30 12.81
N THR A 218 -13.63 54.39 13.48
CA THR A 218 -12.26 54.94 13.50
C THR A 218 -11.52 54.52 14.77
N VAL A 219 -10.30 54.00 14.63
CA VAL A 219 -9.32 53.77 15.71
C VAL A 219 -8.07 54.55 15.37
N ASP A 220 -7.77 55.61 16.13
CA ASP A 220 -6.64 56.48 15.84
C ASP A 220 -5.48 56.37 16.85
N ASN A 221 -4.42 57.15 16.64
CA ASN A 221 -3.23 57.14 17.46
C ASN A 221 -2.59 55.75 17.57
N VAL A 222 -2.55 54.98 16.50
CA VAL A 222 -1.97 53.65 16.44
C VAL A 222 -0.50 53.74 16.04
N PRO A 223 0.47 53.48 16.96
CA PRO A 223 1.89 53.66 16.65
C PRO A 223 2.41 52.60 15.66
N VAL A 224 1.88 51.40 15.71
CA VAL A 224 2.29 50.27 14.85
C VAL A 224 1.10 49.81 14.03
N VAL A 225 1.26 49.75 12.73
CA VAL A 225 0.19 49.41 11.78
C VAL A 225 -0.31 47.97 12.02
N ILE A 226 -1.64 47.85 12.15
CA ILE A 226 -2.34 46.56 11.95
C ILE A 226 -2.82 46.57 10.51
N PRO A 227 -2.32 45.62 9.66
CA PRO A 227 -2.62 45.63 8.22
C PRO A 227 -4.11 45.52 7.91
N VAL A 228 -4.51 46.08 6.75
CA VAL A 228 -5.87 45.93 6.24
C VAL A 228 -6.23 44.46 6.10
N GLY A 229 -7.43 44.09 6.50
CA GLY A 229 -7.93 42.71 6.52
C GLY A 229 -7.60 41.91 7.81
N SER A 230 -6.70 42.43 8.62
CA SER A 230 -6.42 41.79 9.94
C SER A 230 -7.62 41.91 10.86
N GLN A 231 -7.95 40.84 11.55
CA GLN A 231 -8.93 40.94 12.64
C GLN A 231 -8.33 41.78 13.76
N ILE A 232 -9.13 42.64 14.33
CA ILE A 232 -8.71 43.50 15.42
C ILE A 232 -9.57 43.26 16.66
N ALA A 233 -8.93 43.19 17.79
CA ALA A 233 -9.57 43.01 19.09
C ALA A 233 -9.02 44.02 20.10
N GLY A 234 -9.81 44.40 21.07
CA GLY A 234 -9.44 45.32 22.11
C GLY A 234 -10.68 45.75 22.89
N THR A 235 -10.46 46.46 24.02
CA THR A 235 -11.59 46.96 24.82
C THR A 235 -12.46 47.91 24.00
N GLY A 236 -13.74 47.62 23.92
CA GLY A 236 -14.70 48.41 23.14
C GLY A 236 -14.71 48.11 21.63
N ILE A 237 -13.93 47.11 21.15
CA ILE A 237 -13.99 46.68 19.77
C ILE A 237 -14.90 45.46 19.68
N PRO A 238 -15.91 45.44 18.78
CA PRO A 238 -16.80 44.28 18.59
C PRO A 238 -16.04 43.03 18.16
N SER A 239 -16.50 41.87 18.64
CA SER A 239 -15.95 40.58 18.21
C SER A 239 -16.12 40.39 16.71
N GLY A 240 -15.05 39.95 16.02
CA GLY A 240 -15.04 39.77 14.57
C GLY A 240 -14.83 41.05 13.76
N ALA A 241 -14.56 42.17 14.40
CA ALA A 241 -14.14 43.38 13.68
C ALA A 241 -12.79 43.21 12.99
N TYR A 242 -12.61 43.82 11.83
CA TYR A 242 -11.36 43.80 11.06
C TYR A 242 -11.03 45.18 10.48
N VAL A 243 -9.75 45.39 10.16
CA VAL A 243 -9.28 46.66 9.58
C VAL A 243 -9.68 46.74 8.11
N THR A 244 -10.39 47.79 7.71
CA THR A 244 -10.84 48.00 6.34
C THR A 244 -10.01 49.05 5.57
N ALA A 245 -9.40 50.00 6.29
CA ALA A 245 -8.52 51.01 5.70
C ALA A 245 -7.50 51.51 6.75
N ILE A 246 -6.40 52.07 6.26
CA ILE A 246 -5.35 52.70 7.04
C ILE A 246 -5.07 54.09 6.43
N SER A 247 -4.92 55.09 7.28
CA SER A 247 -4.52 56.41 6.87
C SER A 247 -3.49 57.02 7.83
N GLY A 248 -2.72 58.02 7.35
CA GLY A 248 -1.63 58.65 8.13
C GLY A 248 -0.27 58.02 7.87
N ALA A 249 0.77 58.75 8.29
CA ALA A 249 2.18 58.35 8.16
C ALA A 249 2.82 57.97 9.52
N GLY A 250 1.96 57.72 10.54
CA GLY A 250 2.31 57.37 11.92
C GLY A 250 2.26 58.60 12.86
N PRO A 251 1.52 58.54 13.97
CA PRO A 251 0.63 57.45 14.34
C PRO A 251 -0.54 57.28 13.36
N TYR A 252 -0.89 56.02 13.08
CA TYR A 252 -1.87 55.67 12.06
C TYR A 252 -3.30 55.80 12.59
N SER A 253 -4.23 56.02 11.63
CA SER A 253 -5.67 55.89 11.88
C SER A 253 -6.19 54.69 11.09
N LEU A 254 -6.83 53.77 11.78
CA LEU A 254 -7.44 52.56 11.21
C LEU A 254 -8.94 52.79 11.06
N THR A 255 -9.49 52.35 9.94
CA THR A 255 -10.93 52.17 9.81
C THR A 255 -11.26 50.71 10.04
N ILE A 256 -12.22 50.39 10.93
CA ILE A 256 -12.63 49.03 11.25
C ILE A 256 -14.02 48.76 10.67
N SER A 257 -14.31 47.46 10.40
CA SER A 257 -15.52 46.99 9.76
C SER A 257 -16.80 47.18 10.57
N GLN A 258 -16.66 47.34 11.89
CA GLN A 258 -17.78 47.54 12.82
C GLN A 258 -17.45 48.71 13.74
N ALA A 259 -18.44 49.54 14.07
CA ALA A 259 -18.25 50.64 14.99
C ALA A 259 -17.85 50.18 16.38
N ALA A 260 -16.84 50.78 16.97
CA ALA A 260 -16.47 50.54 18.36
C ALA A 260 -17.64 50.87 19.30
N THR A 261 -17.81 50.08 20.31
CA THR A 261 -18.92 50.21 21.29
C THR A 261 -18.65 51.18 22.37
N ALA A 262 -17.42 51.71 22.48
CA ALA A 262 -17.02 52.68 23.49
C ALA A 262 -15.92 53.59 22.96
N THR A 263 -15.88 54.83 23.47
CA THR A 263 -14.75 55.74 23.31
C THR A 263 -13.77 55.53 24.45
N ALA A 264 -12.51 55.19 24.12
CA ALA A 264 -11.46 54.93 25.07
C ALA A 264 -10.10 55.33 24.47
N THR A 265 -9.17 55.74 25.31
CA THR A 265 -7.81 56.18 24.90
C THR A 265 -6.76 55.21 25.40
N GLY A 266 -5.73 54.97 24.57
CA GLY A 266 -4.57 54.15 24.95
C GLY A 266 -4.91 52.69 25.20
N ILE A 267 -5.98 52.15 24.60
CA ILE A 267 -6.34 50.73 24.78
C ILE A 267 -5.35 49.83 24.05
N THR A 268 -5.11 48.66 24.62
CA THR A 268 -4.31 47.63 23.93
C THR A 268 -5.13 47.03 22.79
N LEU A 269 -4.56 47.03 21.60
CA LEU A 269 -5.12 46.45 20.38
C LEU A 269 -4.33 45.22 20.00
N TYR A 270 -5.04 44.16 19.67
CA TYR A 270 -4.49 42.92 19.17
C TYR A 270 -4.94 42.78 17.71
N GLY A 271 -3.98 42.81 16.79
CA GLY A 271 -4.22 42.51 15.38
C GLY A 271 -3.87 41.09 15.08
N THR A 272 -4.77 40.36 14.48
CA THR A 272 -4.51 38.99 14.01
C THR A 272 -4.80 38.95 12.51
N GLY A 273 -3.78 38.61 11.73
CA GLY A 273 -3.88 38.49 10.29
C GLY A 273 -3.19 37.23 9.79
N THR A 274 -3.42 36.89 8.55
CA THR A 274 -2.72 35.80 7.87
C THR A 274 -1.73 36.43 6.88
N THR A 275 -0.49 35.99 6.95
CA THR A 275 0.53 36.29 5.96
C THR A 275 0.73 35.07 5.07
N ILE A 276 0.57 35.25 3.76
CA ILE A 276 0.80 34.20 2.76
C ILE A 276 2.08 34.54 2.01
N THR A 277 3.03 33.60 2.00
CA THR A 277 4.19 33.67 1.10
C THR A 277 3.86 32.96 -0.20
N MET A 278 4.09 33.61 -1.30
CA MET A 278 3.82 33.12 -2.67
C MET A 278 5.08 32.55 -3.32
N SER A 279 4.91 31.64 -4.29
CA SER A 279 6.00 31.09 -5.10
C SER A 279 6.57 32.06 -6.14
N ALA A 280 5.88 33.17 -6.40
CA ALA A 280 6.33 34.21 -7.32
C ALA A 280 6.10 35.60 -6.70
N ASN A 281 6.94 36.54 -7.08
CA ASN A 281 6.79 37.92 -6.64
C ASN A 281 5.58 38.58 -7.31
N ALA A 282 4.89 39.42 -6.57
CA ALA A 282 3.83 40.26 -7.11
C ALA A 282 4.38 41.24 -8.18
N THR A 283 3.60 41.50 -9.21
CA THR A 283 3.96 42.39 -10.31
C THR A 283 3.45 43.81 -10.12
N SER A 284 2.60 44.06 -9.14
CA SER A 284 2.08 45.37 -8.77
C SER A 284 1.98 45.53 -7.27
N THR A 285 1.94 46.77 -6.80
CA THR A 285 1.58 47.12 -5.42
C THR A 285 0.10 47.47 -5.41
N THR A 286 -0.68 46.71 -4.60
CA THR A 286 -2.13 46.90 -4.50
C THR A 286 -2.56 46.58 -3.07
N ASN A 287 -3.31 47.47 -2.48
CA ASN A 287 -3.93 47.28 -1.16
C ASN A 287 -5.38 46.83 -1.33
N ALA A 288 -5.87 46.05 -0.38
CA ALA A 288 -7.23 45.48 -0.37
C ALA A 288 -7.57 44.71 -1.67
N LEU A 289 -6.61 43.95 -2.17
CA LEU A 289 -6.77 43.16 -3.38
C LEU A 289 -7.71 41.98 -3.12
N SER A 290 -8.58 41.71 -4.08
CA SER A 290 -9.33 40.47 -4.11
C SER A 290 -8.41 39.31 -4.47
N ILE A 291 -8.25 38.36 -3.55
CA ILE A 291 -7.40 37.19 -3.69
C ILE A 291 -8.24 35.94 -3.60
N THR A 292 -8.05 35.05 -4.53
CA THR A 292 -8.63 33.70 -4.48
C THR A 292 -7.54 32.66 -4.21
N VAL A 293 -7.75 31.83 -3.20
CA VAL A 293 -6.92 30.67 -2.91
C VAL A 293 -7.76 29.42 -3.14
N ALA A 294 -7.24 28.48 -3.93
CA ALA A 294 -7.98 27.28 -4.30
C ALA A 294 -7.08 26.05 -4.24
N GLY A 295 -7.64 24.96 -3.71
CA GLY A 295 -7.09 23.62 -3.76
C GLY A 295 -7.50 22.85 -5.01
N GLY A 296 -7.16 21.56 -5.06
CA GLY A 296 -7.59 20.63 -6.08
C GLY A 296 -8.99 20.09 -5.83
N THR A 297 -9.53 19.38 -6.81
CA THR A 297 -10.80 18.65 -6.71
C THR A 297 -10.58 17.18 -7.02
N THR A 298 -11.56 16.33 -6.76
CA THR A 298 -11.49 14.90 -7.09
C THR A 298 -11.32 14.62 -8.58
N THR A 299 -11.82 15.51 -9.45
CA THR A 299 -11.70 15.43 -10.92
C THR A 299 -10.49 16.16 -11.47
N SER A 300 -9.89 17.04 -10.70
CA SER A 300 -8.71 17.84 -11.04
C SER A 300 -7.81 17.98 -9.81
N PRO A 301 -7.16 16.88 -9.39
CA PRO A 301 -6.29 16.84 -8.21
C PRO A 301 -5.14 17.82 -8.33
N LEU A 302 -4.75 18.41 -7.21
CA LEU A 302 -3.61 19.32 -7.15
C LEU A 302 -2.43 18.64 -6.47
N TRP A 303 -1.28 18.65 -7.10
CA TRP A 303 -0.02 18.23 -6.52
C TRP A 303 0.80 19.41 -6.02
N SER A 304 1.42 19.24 -4.86
CA SER A 304 2.36 20.20 -4.30
C SER A 304 3.45 19.52 -3.52
N SER A 305 4.68 20.00 -3.64
CA SER A 305 5.77 19.63 -2.73
C SER A 305 5.90 20.65 -1.59
N VAL A 306 6.37 20.18 -0.46
CA VAL A 306 6.56 20.97 0.76
C VAL A 306 8.03 20.95 1.14
N ASN A 307 8.66 22.10 1.24
CA ASN A 307 10.07 22.23 1.62
C ASN A 307 10.23 22.54 3.13
N ALA A 308 11.46 22.48 3.62
CA ALA A 308 11.79 22.60 5.05
C ALA A 308 11.19 23.84 5.73
N SER A 309 11.19 24.98 5.05
CA SER A 309 10.71 26.25 5.62
C SER A 309 9.20 26.28 5.82
N MET A 310 8.47 25.33 5.19
CA MET A 310 7.01 25.30 5.20
C MET A 310 6.42 24.37 6.24
N ASN A 311 7.13 23.30 6.62
CA ASN A 311 6.53 22.23 7.41
C ASN A 311 7.20 21.98 8.77
N GLY A 312 8.37 22.59 9.03
CA GLY A 312 9.11 22.44 10.27
C GLY A 312 9.81 21.08 10.46
N LEU A 313 9.83 20.21 9.44
CA LEU A 313 10.64 18.98 9.47
C LEU A 313 12.13 19.31 9.41
N THR A 314 12.97 18.48 10.03
CA THR A 314 14.42 18.72 10.10
C THR A 314 15.21 18.16 8.94
N ALA A 315 14.66 17.17 8.22
CA ALA A 315 15.22 16.60 6.99
C ALA A 315 14.12 15.90 6.17
N VAL A 316 14.50 15.42 4.99
CA VAL A 316 13.61 14.62 4.13
C VAL A 316 13.21 13.33 4.84
N PRO A 317 11.91 13.08 5.01
CA PRO A 317 11.42 11.88 5.68
C PRO A 317 11.44 10.66 4.74
N THR A 318 11.61 9.48 5.31
CA THR A 318 11.59 8.20 4.59
C THR A 318 10.22 7.54 4.55
N ALA A 319 9.40 7.73 5.58
CA ALA A 319 8.05 7.18 5.64
C ALA A 319 7.07 8.17 6.29
N VAL A 320 5.78 7.99 5.99
CA VAL A 320 4.69 8.77 6.56
C VAL A 320 3.52 7.86 6.91
N THR A 321 2.85 8.15 8.02
CA THR A 321 1.59 7.53 8.39
C THR A 321 0.69 8.52 9.13
N LEU A 322 -0.59 8.20 9.24
CA LEU A 322 -1.54 8.99 10.01
C LEU A 322 -1.81 8.32 11.36
N PHE A 323 -1.65 9.05 12.48
CA PHE A 323 -1.98 8.56 13.81
C PHE A 323 -2.62 9.69 14.63
N TYR A 324 -3.80 9.46 15.21
CA TYR A 324 -4.61 10.44 15.94
C TYR A 324 -4.70 11.81 15.22
N SER A 325 -5.15 11.78 13.95
CA SER A 325 -5.36 12.99 13.12
C SER A 325 -4.11 13.85 12.92
N ARG A 326 -2.92 13.27 13.05
CA ARG A 326 -1.62 13.89 12.80
C ARG A 326 -0.80 13.04 11.85
N PHE A 327 -0.06 13.67 10.95
CA PHE A 327 0.96 12.95 10.20
C PHE A 327 2.18 12.72 11.07
N TYR A 328 2.69 11.49 11.03
CA TYR A 328 3.96 11.10 11.62
C TYR A 328 4.93 10.79 10.50
N PHE A 329 6.02 11.51 10.47
CA PHE A 329 7.09 11.37 9.49
C PHE A 329 8.32 10.74 10.15
N SER A 330 8.91 9.74 9.51
CA SER A 330 10.19 9.19 9.95
C SER A 330 11.35 10.01 9.38
N VAL A 331 12.12 10.63 10.25
CA VAL A 331 13.34 11.39 9.91
C VAL A 331 14.50 10.74 10.65
N ALA A 332 15.35 10.01 9.95
CA ALA A 332 16.38 9.16 10.53
C ALA A 332 15.79 8.24 11.63
N ASN A 333 16.25 8.34 12.88
CA ASN A 333 15.76 7.58 14.02
C ASN A 333 14.64 8.27 14.81
N THR A 334 14.10 9.37 14.30
CA THR A 334 13.05 10.14 14.98
C THR A 334 11.72 10.09 14.22
N LEU A 335 10.63 10.07 14.97
CA LEU A 335 9.29 10.33 14.48
C LEU A 335 8.95 11.79 14.73
N GLN A 336 8.78 12.56 13.67
CA GLN A 336 8.36 13.96 13.77
C GLN A 336 6.88 14.05 13.36
N TYR A 337 6.06 14.66 14.21
CA TYR A 337 4.62 14.70 13.97
C TYR A 337 4.11 16.14 13.83
N THR A 338 3.04 16.26 13.05
CA THR A 338 2.41 17.55 12.72
C THR A 338 1.41 18.01 13.78
N ASP A 339 0.93 19.21 13.64
CA ASP A 339 -0.25 19.69 14.35
C ASP A 339 -1.50 18.88 13.93
N THR A 340 -2.52 18.91 14.76
CA THR A 340 -3.77 18.18 14.47
C THR A 340 -4.40 18.71 13.17
N LEU A 341 -4.80 17.79 12.28
CA LEU A 341 -5.42 18.10 10.98
C LEU A 341 -4.58 19.04 10.10
N SER A 342 -3.27 18.99 10.21
CA SER A 342 -2.34 19.87 9.51
C SER A 342 -1.21 19.09 8.85
N LEU A 343 -0.62 19.67 7.80
CA LEU A 343 0.63 19.22 7.19
C LEU A 343 1.88 19.83 7.87
N ASN A 344 1.69 20.80 8.76
CA ASN A 344 2.76 21.57 9.37
C ASN A 344 3.09 21.11 10.78
N ARG A 345 4.36 21.19 11.12
CA ARG A 345 4.90 21.02 12.46
C ARG A 345 5.34 22.38 12.98
N THR A 346 4.76 22.85 14.07
CA THR A 346 5.03 24.20 14.58
C THR A 346 6.05 24.24 15.71
N GLN A 347 6.26 23.11 16.43
CA GLN A 347 7.15 23.05 17.59
C GLN A 347 8.26 22.00 17.38
N ALA A 348 9.49 22.38 17.77
CA ALA A 348 10.63 21.46 17.73
C ALA A 348 10.45 20.22 18.64
N SER A 349 9.67 20.36 19.72
CA SER A 349 9.34 19.28 20.66
C SER A 349 8.40 18.21 20.09
N GLN A 350 7.77 18.45 18.94
CA GLN A 350 6.90 17.46 18.25
C GLN A 350 7.75 16.35 17.60
N SER A 351 8.44 15.59 18.43
CA SER A 351 9.30 14.48 17.97
C SER A 351 9.45 13.42 19.07
N LEU A 352 9.61 12.16 18.63
CA LEU A 352 9.94 11.00 19.44
C LEU A 352 11.17 10.33 18.87
N THR A 353 12.11 9.94 19.72
CA THR A 353 13.31 9.21 19.29
C THR A 353 13.11 7.71 19.51
N ALA A 354 13.29 6.92 18.47
CA ALA A 354 13.19 5.47 18.52
C ALA A 354 14.59 4.87 18.77
N GLY A 355 14.90 4.59 20.02
CA GLY A 355 16.11 3.86 20.43
C GLY A 355 17.43 4.42 19.87
N ASP A 356 18.22 3.57 19.24
CA ASP A 356 19.55 3.88 18.68
C ASP A 356 19.51 4.79 17.43
N SER A 357 20.69 5.09 16.89
CA SER A 357 20.83 5.98 15.72
C SER A 357 20.42 5.37 14.39
N SER A 358 20.07 4.07 14.32
CA SER A 358 19.63 3.45 13.08
C SER A 358 18.31 4.04 12.60
N ALA A 359 18.18 4.21 11.29
CA ALA A 359 17.00 4.85 10.69
C ALA A 359 15.73 3.98 10.82
N ILE A 360 14.60 4.66 10.95
CA ILE A 360 13.28 4.03 10.84
C ILE A 360 13.04 3.72 9.34
N THR A 361 12.73 2.47 9.04
CA THR A 361 12.53 1.98 7.67
C THR A 361 11.06 2.00 7.24
N ALA A 362 10.14 1.71 8.16
CA ALA A 362 8.71 1.68 7.86
C ALA A 362 7.86 2.13 9.04
N LEU A 363 6.63 2.54 8.74
CA LEU A 363 5.59 2.90 9.70
C LEU A 363 4.31 2.14 9.38
N SER A 364 3.60 1.66 10.41
CA SER A 364 2.29 1.03 10.24
C SER A 364 1.40 1.31 11.43
N LEU A 365 0.12 1.49 11.16
CA LEU A 365 -0.88 1.45 12.22
C LEU A 365 -1.09 0.01 12.66
N PHE A 366 -1.42 -0.18 13.93
CA PHE A 366 -1.82 -1.48 14.43
C PHE A 366 -2.83 -1.35 15.57
N THR A 367 -3.55 -2.44 15.81
CA THR A 367 -4.51 -2.52 16.90
C THR A 367 -3.89 -3.28 18.06
N LEU A 368 -3.76 -2.61 19.18
CA LEU A 368 -3.23 -3.19 20.41
C LEU A 368 -4.38 -3.61 21.31
N THR A 369 -4.34 -4.84 21.80
CA THR A 369 -5.27 -5.34 22.83
C THR A 369 -4.57 -5.34 24.17
N THR A 370 -5.08 -4.57 25.14
CA THR A 370 -4.55 -4.53 26.48
C THR A 370 -5.55 -5.12 27.47
N THR A 371 -5.05 -5.78 28.50
CA THR A 371 -5.89 -6.37 29.57
C THR A 371 -6.62 -5.33 30.41
N THR A 372 -6.11 -4.10 30.44
CA THR A 372 -6.61 -3.02 31.32
C THR A 372 -7.42 -1.96 30.59
N GLN A 373 -7.11 -1.69 29.31
CA GLN A 373 -7.71 -0.57 28.56
C GLN A 373 -8.53 -1.04 27.33
N GLY A 374 -8.59 -2.36 27.08
CA GLY A 374 -9.27 -2.89 25.92
C GLY A 374 -8.48 -2.68 24.60
N ILE A 375 -9.18 -2.31 23.54
CA ILE A 375 -8.59 -2.12 22.20
C ILE A 375 -8.12 -0.69 22.03
N LEU A 376 -6.82 -0.50 21.77
CA LEU A 376 -6.18 0.78 21.50
C LEU A 376 -5.59 0.78 20.10
N GLN A 377 -5.62 1.94 19.45
CA GLN A 377 -4.83 2.16 18.25
C GLN A 377 -3.40 2.47 18.64
N GLY A 378 -2.44 1.81 18.00
CA GLY A 378 -1.00 2.03 18.13
C GLY A 378 -0.37 2.34 16.79
N LEU A 379 0.87 2.82 16.85
CA LEU A 379 1.73 3.02 15.70
C LEU A 379 3.00 2.19 15.87
N LEU A 380 3.35 1.39 14.88
CA LEU A 380 4.62 0.66 14.83
C LEU A 380 5.63 1.45 14.00
N ALA A 381 6.83 1.56 14.53
CA ALA A 381 8.00 2.09 13.84
C ALA A 381 9.04 0.98 13.70
N PHE A 382 9.26 0.56 12.47
CA PHE A 382 10.20 -0.50 12.14
C PHE A 382 11.59 0.07 11.88
N LYS A 383 12.60 -0.63 12.34
CA LYS A 383 13.98 -0.49 11.94
C LYS A 383 14.46 -1.79 11.28
N SER A 384 15.70 -1.83 10.81
CA SER A 384 16.24 -3.06 10.22
C SER A 384 16.22 -4.28 11.14
N ASN A 385 16.40 -4.06 12.45
CA ASN A 385 16.58 -5.15 13.43
C ASN A 385 15.62 -5.10 14.61
N THR A 386 14.79 -4.07 14.72
CA THR A 386 13.91 -3.88 15.89
C THR A 386 12.59 -3.23 15.46
N VAL A 387 11.57 -3.39 16.30
CA VAL A 387 10.26 -2.74 16.14
C VAL A 387 9.97 -1.95 17.43
N PHE A 388 9.53 -0.73 17.25
CA PHE A 388 9.07 0.14 18.32
C PHE A 388 7.56 0.35 18.21
N GLN A 389 6.92 0.42 19.34
CA GLN A 389 5.52 0.72 19.49
C GLN A 389 5.34 2.12 20.05
N VAL A 390 4.52 2.91 19.39
CA VAL A 390 4.06 4.22 19.87
C VAL A 390 2.62 4.10 20.30
N THR A 391 2.35 4.52 21.53
CA THR A 391 1.02 4.51 22.13
C THR A 391 0.70 5.85 22.78
N GLY A 392 -0.56 6.09 23.09
CA GLY A 392 -1.01 7.33 23.73
C GLY A 392 -1.34 8.43 22.73
N ASP A 393 -1.81 9.55 23.23
CA ASP A 393 -2.22 10.73 22.46
C ASP A 393 -1.43 11.97 22.89
N VAL A 394 -0.97 12.73 21.93
CA VAL A 394 -0.33 14.05 22.14
C VAL A 394 -1.24 15.00 22.91
N ALA A 395 -2.54 15.01 22.61
CA ALA A 395 -3.51 15.90 23.24
C ALA A 395 -3.69 15.60 24.73
N LEU A 396 -3.46 14.35 25.13
CA LEU A 396 -3.55 13.91 26.52
C LEU A 396 -2.19 13.87 27.24
N ASN A 397 -1.11 14.24 26.54
CA ASN A 397 0.26 14.16 27.03
C ASN A 397 0.67 12.75 27.50
N THR A 398 0.13 11.72 26.85
CA THR A 398 0.38 10.31 27.17
C THR A 398 1.22 9.60 26.12
N LEU A 399 1.69 10.33 25.10
CA LEU A 399 2.44 9.75 23.99
C LEU A 399 3.76 9.12 24.49
N ALA A 400 3.94 7.85 24.22
CA ALA A 400 5.11 7.07 24.62
C ALA A 400 5.59 6.17 23.48
N ILE A 401 6.90 5.92 23.44
CA ILE A 401 7.54 5.00 22.51
C ILE A 401 8.29 3.92 23.28
N ASN A 402 8.02 2.66 22.97
CA ASN A 402 8.61 1.50 23.63
C ASN A 402 9.13 0.49 22.61
N SER A 403 10.23 -0.19 22.89
CA SER A 403 10.71 -1.32 22.09
C SER A 403 9.85 -2.55 22.38
N LEU A 404 9.54 -3.33 21.34
CA LEU A 404 8.89 -4.64 21.48
C LEU A 404 9.85 -5.76 21.89
N ASN A 405 11.11 -5.43 22.21
CA ASN A 405 12.16 -6.39 22.60
C ASN A 405 12.33 -7.56 21.61
N THR A 406 12.14 -7.28 20.33
CA THR A 406 12.36 -8.25 19.25
C THR A 406 13.69 -7.95 18.56
N ALA A 407 14.38 -9.01 18.12
CA ALA A 407 15.54 -8.89 17.24
C ALA A 407 15.16 -8.88 15.75
N ALA A 408 13.87 -8.83 15.45
CA ALA A 408 13.34 -8.78 14.09
C ALA A 408 12.87 -7.37 13.75
N GLY A 409 13.24 -6.91 12.57
CA GLY A 409 12.78 -5.66 11.96
C GLY A 409 12.66 -5.84 10.47
N THR A 410 12.52 -4.77 9.68
CA THR A 410 12.40 -4.88 8.23
C THR A 410 13.25 -3.84 7.50
N VAL A 411 13.82 -4.25 6.38
CA VAL A 411 14.42 -3.35 5.38
C VAL A 411 13.50 -3.14 4.17
N SER A 412 12.35 -3.81 4.17
CA SER A 412 11.38 -3.82 3.06
C SER A 412 10.06 -3.17 3.49
N PRO A 413 9.94 -1.84 3.45
CA PRO A 413 8.77 -1.11 3.94
C PRO A 413 7.44 -1.55 3.31
N ASN A 414 7.46 -1.88 2.01
CA ASN A 414 6.27 -2.33 1.29
C ASN A 414 5.84 -3.77 1.63
N SER A 415 6.59 -4.47 2.47
CA SER A 415 6.14 -5.75 3.06
C SER A 415 5.27 -5.56 4.30
N VAL A 416 5.28 -4.37 4.89
CA VAL A 416 4.57 -4.06 6.14
C VAL A 416 3.10 -3.79 5.84
N VAL A 417 2.25 -4.71 6.23
CA VAL A 417 0.81 -4.64 5.93
C VAL A 417 -0.02 -4.95 7.17
N PRO A 418 -0.88 -4.02 7.60
CA PRO A 418 -1.81 -4.29 8.69
C PRO A 418 -2.93 -5.22 8.21
N THR A 419 -3.21 -6.23 9.03
CA THR A 419 -4.30 -7.20 8.86
C THR A 419 -5.11 -7.29 10.16
N PRO A 420 -6.27 -7.95 10.16
CA PRO A 420 -7.03 -8.18 11.40
C PRO A 420 -6.26 -8.97 12.47
N ASP A 421 -5.37 -9.89 12.07
CA ASP A 421 -4.62 -10.74 12.98
C ASP A 421 -3.30 -10.13 13.46
N GLY A 422 -2.92 -8.99 12.89
CA GLY A 422 -1.69 -8.29 13.25
C GLY A 422 -1.04 -7.61 12.06
N VAL A 423 0.17 -7.11 12.25
CA VAL A 423 0.94 -6.47 11.18
C VAL A 423 1.99 -7.42 10.64
N PHE A 424 1.78 -7.88 9.41
CA PHE A 424 2.74 -8.71 8.69
C PHE A 424 3.88 -7.86 8.17
N PHE A 425 5.09 -8.42 8.18
CA PHE A 425 6.27 -7.78 7.60
C PHE A 425 7.33 -8.83 7.23
N MET A 426 8.19 -8.48 6.28
CA MET A 426 9.32 -9.32 5.92
C MET A 426 10.54 -8.90 6.73
N ALA A 427 11.00 -9.82 7.58
CA ALA A 427 12.25 -9.74 8.30
C ALA A 427 13.38 -10.44 7.51
N PRO A 428 14.66 -10.26 7.86
CA PRO A 428 15.77 -10.93 7.18
C PRO A 428 15.72 -12.46 7.18
N ASP A 429 15.00 -13.02 8.14
CA ASP A 429 14.86 -14.47 8.37
C ASP A 429 13.51 -15.05 7.93
N GLY A 430 12.67 -14.27 7.27
CA GLY A 430 11.36 -14.71 6.78
C GLY A 430 10.24 -13.73 7.10
N ILE A 431 9.01 -14.15 6.92
CA ILE A 431 7.83 -13.36 7.26
C ILE A 431 7.57 -13.43 8.75
N ARG A 432 7.24 -12.28 9.36
CA ARG A 432 6.90 -12.11 10.76
C ARG A 432 5.59 -11.36 10.92
N VAL A 433 4.94 -11.55 12.06
CA VAL A 433 3.70 -10.87 12.44
C VAL A 433 3.85 -10.22 13.79
N VAL A 434 3.54 -8.94 13.90
CA VAL A 434 3.31 -8.28 15.19
C VAL A 434 1.85 -8.49 15.58
N GLN A 435 1.63 -9.31 16.59
CA GLN A 435 0.28 -9.63 17.08
C GLN A 435 -0.29 -8.49 17.93
N ALA A 436 -1.60 -8.51 18.16
CA ALA A 436 -2.31 -7.47 18.91
C ALA A 436 -1.85 -7.32 20.37
N ASP A 437 -1.18 -8.30 20.95
CA ASP A 437 -0.56 -8.25 22.29
C ASP A 437 0.86 -7.66 22.28
N GLY A 438 1.39 -7.34 21.10
CA GLY A 438 2.75 -6.82 20.90
C GLY A 438 3.81 -7.92 20.77
N THR A 439 3.44 -9.19 20.77
CA THR A 439 4.39 -10.28 20.48
C THR A 439 4.71 -10.34 19.00
N VAL A 440 5.93 -10.79 18.67
CA VAL A 440 6.38 -11.00 17.29
C VAL A 440 6.58 -12.48 17.08
N SER A 441 5.80 -13.05 16.17
CA SER A 441 5.83 -14.48 15.83
C SER A 441 6.03 -14.70 14.34
N GLU A 442 6.34 -15.94 13.95
CA GLU A 442 6.23 -16.38 12.57
C GLU A 442 4.76 -16.74 12.27
N PRO A 443 4.24 -16.44 11.09
CA PRO A 443 2.95 -17.00 10.67
C PRO A 443 3.09 -18.52 10.54
N ASP A 444 2.02 -19.24 10.79
CA ASP A 444 2.02 -20.67 10.58
C ASP A 444 2.29 -21.04 9.12
N GLY A 445 2.96 -22.16 8.90
CA GLY A 445 3.40 -22.60 7.58
C GLY A 445 4.91 -22.42 7.35
N ASP A 446 5.59 -23.49 6.93
CA ASP A 446 7.05 -23.55 6.84
C ASP A 446 7.55 -23.05 5.46
N LEU A 447 7.21 -21.84 5.08
CA LEU A 447 7.72 -21.22 3.84
C LEU A 447 8.66 -20.06 4.20
N ARG A 448 9.98 -20.26 4.04
CA ARG A 448 11.01 -19.27 4.38
C ARG A 448 11.95 -18.96 3.22
N LEU A 449 12.36 -19.94 2.42
CA LEU A 449 13.41 -19.81 1.41
C LEU A 449 13.15 -18.67 0.40
N PRO A 450 11.92 -18.44 -0.09
CA PRO A 450 11.66 -17.35 -1.03
C PRO A 450 11.92 -15.96 -0.46
N PHE A 451 11.87 -15.83 0.87
CA PHE A 451 11.99 -14.55 1.57
C PHE A 451 13.40 -14.28 2.10
N LEU A 452 14.23 -15.33 2.19
CA LEU A 452 15.62 -15.18 2.59
C LEU A 452 16.43 -14.46 1.51
N GLY A 453 17.17 -13.43 1.91
CA GLY A 453 18.05 -12.71 0.99
C GLY A 453 17.36 -11.71 0.06
N ALA A 454 16.13 -11.31 0.34
CA ALA A 454 15.52 -10.16 -0.30
C ALA A 454 16.18 -8.87 0.21
N GLU A 455 17.35 -8.56 -0.33
CA GLU A 455 18.19 -7.43 0.13
C GLU A 455 17.70 -6.06 -0.34
N TYR A 456 16.82 -6.01 -1.37
CA TYR A 456 16.39 -4.76 -1.95
C TYR A 456 14.99 -4.38 -1.46
N ALA A 457 14.93 -3.39 -0.58
CA ALA A 457 13.69 -2.87 -0.02
C ALA A 457 12.63 -2.49 -1.07
N SER A 458 13.08 -1.95 -2.22
CA SER A 458 12.22 -1.55 -3.33
C SER A 458 11.67 -2.70 -4.18
N ARG A 459 12.15 -3.92 -3.96
CA ARG A 459 11.78 -5.12 -4.76
C ARG A 459 10.85 -6.07 -4.03
N VAL A 460 10.30 -5.64 -2.91
CA VAL A 460 9.31 -6.39 -2.16
C VAL A 460 8.06 -5.56 -2.08
N ASN A 461 6.94 -6.15 -2.43
CA ASN A 461 5.64 -5.53 -2.27
C ASN A 461 4.63 -6.52 -1.71
N ALA A 462 3.89 -6.08 -0.72
CA ALA A 462 2.83 -6.86 -0.11
C ALA A 462 1.54 -6.06 -0.02
N SER A 463 0.42 -6.77 0.08
CA SER A 463 -0.89 -6.19 0.27
C SER A 463 -1.83 -7.21 0.93
N TYR A 464 -2.91 -6.72 1.52
CA TYR A 464 -3.92 -7.54 2.17
C TYR A 464 -5.31 -7.19 1.64
N ASN A 465 -6.08 -8.21 1.32
CA ASN A 465 -7.51 -8.09 1.05
C ASN A 465 -8.20 -9.44 1.24
N SER A 466 -9.40 -9.44 1.83
CA SER A 466 -10.28 -10.62 1.92
C SER A 466 -9.58 -11.86 2.50
N ASP A 467 -8.94 -11.71 3.66
CA ASP A 467 -8.18 -12.72 4.40
C ASP A 467 -6.93 -13.27 3.69
N VAL A 468 -6.49 -12.62 2.62
CA VAL A 468 -5.28 -12.98 1.89
C VAL A 468 -4.22 -11.89 2.07
N TYR A 469 -3.10 -12.24 2.70
CA TYR A 469 -1.85 -11.49 2.63
C TYR A 469 -1.05 -12.01 1.43
N ARG A 470 -0.77 -11.14 0.49
CA ARG A 470 0.04 -11.47 -0.69
C ARG A 470 1.36 -10.72 -0.63
N ILE A 471 2.41 -11.37 -1.07
CA ILE A 471 3.74 -10.78 -1.15
C ILE A 471 4.42 -11.17 -2.46
N CYS A 472 4.98 -10.16 -3.13
CA CYS A 472 5.79 -10.33 -4.32
C CYS A 472 7.24 -10.03 -3.98
N VAL A 473 8.13 -10.96 -4.27
CA VAL A 473 9.57 -10.88 -3.98
C VAL A 473 10.38 -11.19 -5.21
N GLN A 474 11.58 -10.61 -5.31
CA GLN A 474 12.59 -11.00 -6.28
C GLN A 474 13.77 -11.59 -5.53
N ASN A 475 14.11 -12.83 -5.82
CA ASN A 475 15.31 -13.45 -5.25
C ASN A 475 16.54 -12.95 -5.98
N ILE A 476 17.32 -12.11 -5.31
CA ILE A 476 18.54 -11.50 -5.89
C ILE A 476 19.72 -12.44 -6.01
N ASN A 477 19.72 -13.53 -5.25
CA ASN A 477 20.81 -14.51 -5.29
C ASN A 477 20.83 -15.32 -6.59
N VAL A 478 19.79 -15.20 -7.40
CA VAL A 478 19.69 -15.83 -8.72
C VAL A 478 19.75 -14.76 -9.78
N ALA A 479 20.82 -14.75 -10.58
CA ALA A 479 20.95 -13.82 -11.69
C ALA A 479 19.73 -13.93 -12.62
N ASN A 480 19.09 -12.78 -12.92
CA ASN A 480 17.83 -12.72 -13.67
C ASN A 480 16.67 -13.49 -13.05
N ALA A 481 16.65 -13.64 -11.72
CA ALA A 481 15.55 -14.30 -11.04
C ALA A 481 14.20 -13.64 -11.40
N PRO A 482 13.22 -14.43 -11.77
CA PRO A 482 11.88 -13.92 -11.95
C PRO A 482 11.34 -13.44 -10.60
N TRP A 483 10.46 -12.45 -10.67
CA TRP A 483 9.62 -12.13 -9.55
C TRP A 483 8.77 -13.34 -9.18
N GLN A 484 8.58 -13.58 -7.88
CA GLN A 484 7.77 -14.67 -7.35
C GLN A 484 6.72 -14.08 -6.42
N GLU A 485 5.49 -14.54 -6.57
CA GLU A 485 4.37 -14.09 -5.76
C GLU A 485 3.80 -15.24 -4.95
N TYR A 486 3.68 -15.02 -3.63
CA TYR A 486 3.10 -15.96 -2.68
C TYR A 486 1.91 -15.34 -1.98
N TRP A 487 0.88 -16.14 -1.74
CA TRP A 487 -0.31 -15.74 -1.03
C TRP A 487 -0.47 -16.57 0.24
N TYR A 488 -0.72 -15.89 1.33
CA TYR A 488 -1.03 -16.50 2.62
C TYR A 488 -2.50 -16.29 2.95
N ASP A 489 -3.27 -17.37 3.03
CA ASP A 489 -4.65 -17.37 3.53
C ASP A 489 -4.60 -17.35 5.07
N ILE A 490 -4.91 -16.21 5.65
CA ILE A 490 -4.80 -15.98 7.09
C ILE A 490 -5.77 -16.89 7.87
N GLY A 491 -7.01 -17.02 7.38
CA GLY A 491 -8.03 -17.83 8.06
C GLY A 491 -7.77 -19.33 8.04
N ARG A 492 -6.89 -19.81 7.13
CA ARG A 492 -6.52 -21.22 7.00
C ARG A 492 -5.06 -21.51 7.32
N GLU A 493 -4.27 -20.47 7.51
CA GLU A 493 -2.83 -20.58 7.81
C GLU A 493 -2.06 -21.35 6.71
N ILE A 494 -2.37 -21.05 5.45
CA ILE A 494 -1.83 -21.77 4.29
C ILE A 494 -1.14 -20.82 3.32
N TRP A 495 0.13 -21.14 3.00
CA TRP A 495 0.85 -20.53 1.88
C TRP A 495 0.51 -21.21 0.55
N THR A 496 0.33 -20.42 -0.49
CA THR A 496 0.17 -20.86 -1.88
C THR A 496 1.11 -20.09 -2.80
N GLY A 497 1.50 -20.69 -3.92
CA GLY A 497 2.42 -20.12 -4.89
C GLY A 497 3.52 -21.10 -5.34
N PRO A 498 4.57 -20.62 -6.02
CA PRO A 498 4.67 -19.27 -6.57
C PRO A 498 3.66 -19.03 -7.69
N HIS A 499 2.95 -17.90 -7.64
CA HIS A 499 1.96 -17.56 -8.67
C HIS A 499 2.63 -16.86 -9.86
N THR A 500 1.99 -16.95 -11.05
CA THR A 500 2.49 -16.30 -12.27
C THR A 500 2.08 -14.84 -12.38
N CYS A 501 1.17 -14.37 -11.53
CA CYS A 501 0.80 -12.96 -11.44
C CYS A 501 1.88 -12.20 -10.67
N GLN A 502 2.88 -11.73 -11.34
CA GLN A 502 3.98 -10.96 -10.75
C GLN A 502 3.59 -9.49 -10.73
N GLN A 503 3.40 -8.94 -9.54
CA GLN A 503 2.89 -7.58 -9.38
C GLN A 503 3.83 -6.75 -8.52
N ASP A 504 4.31 -5.63 -9.04
CA ASP A 504 5.12 -4.70 -8.26
C ASP A 504 4.30 -4.04 -7.16
N ILE A 505 3.05 -3.68 -7.47
CA ILE A 505 2.13 -3.03 -6.54
C ILE A 505 0.75 -3.63 -6.72
N ALA A 506 0.12 -4.04 -5.64
CA ALA A 506 -1.25 -4.48 -5.60
C ALA A 506 -2.02 -3.74 -4.52
N LEU A 507 -3.15 -3.19 -4.87
CA LEU A 507 -4.00 -2.40 -4.00
C LEU A 507 -5.34 -3.09 -3.80
N PRO A 508 -5.87 -3.16 -2.58
CA PRO A 508 -7.18 -3.73 -2.32
C PRO A 508 -8.26 -3.03 -3.14
N TYR A 509 -9.10 -3.81 -3.83
CA TYR A 509 -10.24 -3.28 -4.57
C TYR A 509 -11.36 -4.31 -4.68
N GLY A 510 -12.52 -4.02 -4.11
CA GLY A 510 -13.61 -4.98 -4.02
C GLY A 510 -13.18 -6.28 -3.33
N ALA A 511 -13.45 -7.41 -3.95
CA ALA A 511 -13.01 -8.73 -3.47
C ALA A 511 -11.63 -9.16 -4.03
N GLY A 512 -10.92 -8.26 -4.72
CA GLY A 512 -9.64 -8.56 -5.36
C GLY A 512 -8.66 -7.40 -5.25
N PHE A 513 -7.81 -7.25 -6.25
CA PHE A 513 -6.75 -6.26 -6.27
C PHE A 513 -6.72 -5.51 -7.60
N ILE A 514 -6.40 -4.22 -7.55
CA ILE A 514 -5.87 -3.49 -8.69
C ILE A 514 -4.36 -3.56 -8.61
N CYS A 515 -3.71 -3.94 -9.70
CA CYS A 515 -2.30 -4.21 -9.73
C CYS A 515 -1.62 -3.36 -10.80
N PHE A 516 -0.40 -2.94 -10.50
CA PHE A 516 0.52 -2.32 -11.43
C PHE A 516 1.66 -3.30 -11.63
N SER A 517 1.81 -3.86 -12.82
CA SER A 517 2.79 -4.90 -13.08
C SER A 517 3.87 -4.46 -14.03
N HIS A 518 5.08 -4.87 -13.73
CA HIS A 518 6.13 -5.03 -14.72
C HIS A 518 5.91 -6.34 -15.46
N LEU A 519 5.75 -6.27 -16.77
CA LEU A 519 6.00 -7.44 -17.58
C LEU A 519 7.52 -7.56 -17.80
N TYR A 520 8.17 -8.48 -17.09
CA TYR A 520 9.54 -8.85 -17.41
C TYR A 520 9.52 -9.81 -18.61
N PRO A 521 10.26 -9.58 -19.70
CA PRO A 521 11.70 -9.51 -19.76
C PRO A 521 12.25 -8.25 -20.46
N ALA A 522 13.25 -7.77 -19.87
CA ALA A 522 14.49 -7.08 -20.22
C ALA A 522 14.55 -5.99 -21.30
N THR A 523 13.62 -5.75 -22.18
CA THR A 523 13.82 -4.76 -23.25
C THR A 523 12.73 -3.71 -23.42
N MET A 524 11.57 -3.87 -22.81
CA MET A 524 10.54 -2.83 -22.75
C MET A 524 9.67 -3.03 -21.51
N TYR A 525 9.71 -2.10 -20.58
CA TYR A 525 8.80 -2.06 -19.46
C TYR A 525 7.44 -1.57 -19.95
N THR A 526 6.49 -2.45 -20.13
CA THR A 526 5.09 -2.10 -20.30
C THR A 526 4.42 -2.24 -18.96
N SER A 527 4.14 -1.14 -18.30
CA SER A 527 3.33 -1.15 -17.08
C SER A 527 1.86 -1.15 -17.47
N TYR A 528 1.09 -2.07 -16.90
CA TYR A 528 -0.36 -2.14 -17.07
C TYR A 528 -1.06 -1.93 -15.76
N VAL A 529 -2.21 -1.28 -15.80
CA VAL A 529 -3.16 -1.36 -14.70
C VAL A 529 -3.97 -2.63 -14.90
N THR A 530 -3.89 -3.54 -13.96
CA THR A 530 -4.55 -4.84 -14.04
C THR A 530 -5.42 -5.08 -12.82
N GLN A 531 -6.42 -5.91 -12.96
CA GLN A 531 -7.30 -6.30 -11.89
C GLN A 531 -7.31 -7.82 -11.74
N ILE A 532 -7.06 -8.29 -10.51
CA ILE A 532 -7.26 -9.69 -10.14
C ILE A 532 -8.63 -9.78 -9.46
N SER A 533 -9.63 -10.17 -10.19
CA SER A 533 -10.98 -10.33 -9.63
C SER A 533 -11.87 -11.19 -10.53
N GLY A 534 -12.92 -11.70 -9.94
CA GLY A 534 -13.99 -12.35 -10.68
C GLY A 534 -13.76 -13.81 -11.06
N SER A 535 -14.50 -14.26 -12.06
CA SER A 535 -14.57 -15.67 -12.49
C SER A 535 -13.77 -15.96 -13.77
N SER A 536 -12.93 -15.05 -14.22
CA SER A 536 -12.08 -15.27 -15.39
C SER A 536 -10.87 -16.12 -15.03
N PHE A 537 -10.54 -17.07 -15.87
CA PHE A 537 -9.37 -17.95 -15.74
C PHE A 537 -8.41 -17.81 -16.91
N THR A 538 -8.54 -16.72 -17.67
CA THR A 538 -7.63 -16.35 -18.76
C THR A 538 -6.94 -15.04 -18.43
N GLU A 539 -5.61 -15.01 -18.45
CA GLU A 539 -4.81 -13.81 -18.31
C GLU A 539 -4.57 -13.18 -19.67
N ASN A 540 -5.15 -12.02 -19.91
CA ASN A 540 -5.06 -11.32 -21.21
C ASN A 540 -5.37 -12.21 -22.41
N GLY A 541 -6.40 -13.06 -22.28
CA GLY A 541 -6.81 -14.00 -23.31
C GLY A 541 -6.01 -15.32 -23.35
N THR A 542 -4.97 -15.47 -22.54
CA THR A 542 -4.18 -16.71 -22.43
C THR A 542 -4.71 -17.55 -21.27
N ALA A 543 -4.88 -18.84 -21.50
CA ALA A 543 -5.33 -19.77 -20.48
C ALA A 543 -4.32 -19.85 -19.32
N LEU A 544 -4.81 -19.81 -18.09
CA LEU A 544 -4.00 -19.86 -16.88
C LEU A 544 -3.46 -21.30 -16.68
N SER A 545 -2.14 -21.43 -16.61
CA SER A 545 -1.49 -22.70 -16.25
C SER A 545 -1.45 -22.83 -14.73
N TRP A 546 -1.69 -24.02 -14.21
CA TRP A 546 -1.57 -24.31 -12.79
C TRP A 546 -0.72 -25.57 -12.53
N ILE A 547 -0.10 -25.60 -11.36
CA ILE A 547 0.71 -26.71 -10.88
C ILE A 547 0.27 -27.04 -9.45
N PHE A 548 0.00 -28.31 -9.22
CA PHE A 548 -0.21 -28.92 -7.92
C PHE A 548 0.91 -29.93 -7.72
N GLN A 549 1.88 -29.63 -6.88
CA GLN A 549 3.04 -30.50 -6.63
C GLN A 549 3.19 -30.73 -5.16
N THR A 550 3.28 -32.00 -4.77
CA THR A 550 3.55 -32.38 -3.38
C THR A 550 5.01 -32.18 -3.01
N ALA A 551 5.29 -31.98 -1.75
CA ALA A 551 6.60 -32.28 -1.21
C ALA A 551 6.87 -33.80 -1.35
N PRO A 552 8.11 -34.28 -1.18
CA PRO A 552 8.41 -35.70 -1.22
C PRO A 552 7.53 -36.47 -0.23
N ILE A 553 6.89 -37.54 -0.68
CA ILE A 553 6.04 -38.40 0.12
C ILE A 553 6.78 -39.76 0.25
N GLY A 554 6.99 -40.23 1.45
CA GLY A 554 7.67 -41.51 1.75
C GLY A 554 8.15 -41.55 3.18
N GLU A 555 8.74 -42.68 3.57
CA GLU A 555 9.36 -42.86 4.89
C GLU A 555 10.87 -42.59 4.78
N ASP A 556 11.44 -42.01 5.84
CA ASP A 556 12.89 -41.73 5.89
C ASP A 556 13.78 -42.99 6.03
N ASP A 557 13.16 -44.12 6.24
CA ASP A 557 13.91 -45.37 6.36
C ASP A 557 14.29 -45.90 4.97
N SER A 558 15.55 -45.67 4.60
CA SER A 558 16.14 -46.11 3.32
C SER A 558 16.16 -47.63 3.10
N MET A 559 15.71 -48.39 4.08
CA MET A 559 15.67 -49.85 3.98
C MET A 559 14.40 -50.40 3.32
N TYR A 560 13.39 -49.54 3.08
CA TYR A 560 12.14 -49.98 2.48
C TYR A 560 11.90 -49.31 1.13
N VAL A 561 11.45 -50.08 0.18
CA VAL A 561 11.01 -49.63 -1.14
C VAL A 561 9.49 -49.71 -1.19
N ASN A 562 8.86 -48.61 -1.55
CA ASN A 562 7.42 -48.52 -1.73
C ASN A 562 7.06 -48.90 -3.15
N THR A 563 5.99 -49.65 -3.35
CA THR A 563 5.37 -49.90 -4.66
C THR A 563 3.95 -49.35 -4.65
N VAL A 564 3.63 -48.51 -5.65
CA VAL A 564 2.28 -48.01 -5.84
C VAL A 564 1.74 -48.52 -7.15
N ASN A 565 0.64 -49.28 -7.07
CA ASN A 565 -0.05 -49.83 -8.23
C ASN A 565 -1.21 -48.93 -8.67
N GLU A 566 -1.81 -48.19 -7.75
CA GLU A 566 -2.98 -47.38 -8.02
C GLU A 566 -2.84 -46.02 -7.31
N THR A 567 -3.05 -44.97 -8.05
CA THR A 567 -3.11 -43.59 -7.52
C THR A 567 -4.40 -42.96 -7.97
N THR A 568 -5.13 -42.37 -7.05
CA THR A 568 -6.33 -41.57 -7.35
C THR A 568 -6.14 -40.12 -6.89
N VAL A 569 -6.59 -39.19 -7.72
CA VAL A 569 -6.62 -37.75 -7.40
C VAL A 569 -8.05 -37.27 -7.41
N ASN A 570 -8.43 -36.51 -6.40
CA ASN A 570 -9.77 -35.94 -6.31
C ASN A 570 -9.80 -34.58 -7.03
N MET A 571 -10.52 -34.49 -8.12
CA MET A 571 -10.63 -33.29 -8.95
C MET A 571 -12.07 -32.94 -9.29
N ALA A 572 -12.33 -31.66 -9.54
CA ALA A 572 -13.56 -31.17 -10.19
C ALA A 572 -13.19 -30.20 -11.30
N PHE A 573 -13.91 -30.28 -12.40
CA PHE A 573 -13.79 -29.37 -13.53
C PHE A 573 -15.07 -28.54 -13.62
N LEU A 574 -14.96 -27.23 -13.60
CA LEU A 574 -16.12 -26.33 -13.57
C LEU A 574 -16.79 -26.22 -14.94
N SER A 575 -16.04 -26.40 -16.04
CA SER A 575 -16.58 -26.60 -17.39
C SER A 575 -15.48 -27.07 -18.34
N GLY A 576 -15.85 -27.73 -19.44
CA GLY A 576 -14.89 -28.31 -20.38
C GLY A 576 -14.29 -29.64 -19.89
N ALA A 577 -13.43 -30.22 -20.69
CA ALA A 577 -12.71 -31.45 -20.41
C ALA A 577 -11.19 -31.23 -20.58
N PRO A 578 -10.55 -30.42 -19.72
CA PRO A 578 -9.11 -30.28 -19.81
C PRO A 578 -8.41 -31.60 -19.53
N SER A 579 -7.32 -31.84 -20.21
CA SER A 579 -6.40 -32.93 -19.86
C SER A 579 -5.48 -32.45 -18.74
N VAL A 580 -5.42 -33.22 -17.66
CA VAL A 580 -4.48 -33.00 -16.56
C VAL A 580 -3.32 -33.97 -16.73
N THR A 581 -2.14 -33.43 -16.89
CA THR A 581 -0.91 -34.24 -16.92
C THR A 581 -0.47 -34.51 -15.48
N CYS A 582 -0.40 -35.78 -15.12
CA CYS A 582 0.11 -36.24 -13.83
C CYS A 582 1.50 -36.83 -14.02
N THR A 583 2.45 -36.38 -13.21
CA THR A 583 3.84 -36.85 -13.24
C THR A 583 4.23 -37.36 -11.86
N ALA A 584 4.87 -38.51 -11.83
CA ALA A 584 5.51 -39.04 -10.66
C ALA A 584 7.04 -38.91 -10.84
N SER A 585 7.71 -38.32 -9.88
CA SER A 585 9.16 -38.15 -9.89
C SER A 585 9.76 -38.68 -8.59
N ASP A 586 11.02 -39.07 -8.61
CA ASP A 586 11.79 -39.36 -7.41
C ASP A 586 12.21 -38.08 -6.68
N GLU A 587 12.87 -38.21 -5.53
CA GLU A 587 13.36 -37.10 -4.74
C GLU A 587 14.43 -36.26 -5.47
N SER A 588 15.13 -36.84 -6.44
CA SER A 588 16.09 -36.14 -7.30
C SER A 588 15.43 -35.42 -8.48
N GLN A 589 14.09 -35.40 -8.52
CA GLN A 589 13.26 -34.88 -9.59
C GLN A 589 13.38 -35.64 -10.94
N GLY A 590 13.92 -36.84 -10.92
CA GLY A 590 13.92 -37.75 -12.05
C GLY A 590 12.48 -38.24 -12.34
N VAL A 591 11.97 -38.03 -13.56
CA VAL A 591 10.63 -38.46 -13.95
C VAL A 591 10.56 -39.99 -14.03
N MET A 592 9.74 -40.61 -13.19
CA MET A 592 9.50 -42.03 -13.16
C MET A 592 8.34 -42.45 -14.08
N ALA A 593 7.27 -41.69 -14.09
CA ALA A 593 6.11 -41.95 -14.91
C ALA A 593 5.33 -40.65 -15.19
N THR A 594 4.66 -40.65 -16.35
CA THR A 594 3.72 -39.57 -16.74
C THR A 594 2.44 -40.20 -17.27
N ALA A 595 1.30 -39.68 -16.84
CA ALA A 595 -0.01 -40.09 -17.28
C ALA A 595 -0.92 -38.89 -17.49
N SER A 596 -1.93 -39.04 -18.35
CA SER A 596 -2.93 -38.00 -18.54
C SER A 596 -4.28 -38.45 -18.02
N VAL A 597 -4.91 -37.61 -17.23
CA VAL A 597 -6.29 -37.78 -16.78
C VAL A 597 -7.17 -36.81 -17.57
N VAL A 598 -8.09 -37.36 -18.35
CA VAL A 598 -9.06 -36.57 -19.09
C VAL A 598 -10.35 -36.53 -18.30
N ALA A 599 -10.85 -35.33 -18.03
CA ALA A 599 -12.18 -35.19 -17.44
C ALA A 599 -13.23 -35.73 -18.36
N PRO A 600 -14.22 -36.50 -17.88
CA PRO A 600 -15.32 -36.93 -18.72
C PRO A 600 -16.04 -35.69 -19.28
N SER A 601 -16.29 -35.68 -20.58
CA SER A 601 -17.09 -34.63 -21.20
C SER A 601 -18.49 -34.68 -20.60
N VAL A 602 -18.82 -33.67 -19.80
CA VAL A 602 -20.17 -33.59 -19.24
C VAL A 602 -21.03 -32.80 -20.19
N VAL A 603 -21.88 -33.47 -20.91
CA VAL A 603 -22.94 -32.81 -21.65
C VAL A 603 -23.91 -32.25 -20.61
N GLN A 604 -23.96 -30.92 -20.49
CA GLN A 604 -25.00 -30.26 -19.70
C GLN A 604 -26.35 -30.53 -20.36
N SER A 605 -27.15 -31.36 -19.73
CA SER A 605 -28.52 -31.50 -20.11
C SER A 605 -29.32 -30.30 -19.59
N LEU A 606 -29.60 -29.33 -20.43
CA LEU A 606 -30.47 -28.21 -20.11
C LEU A 606 -31.91 -28.69 -19.91
N TRP A 607 -32.61 -28.12 -18.93
CA TRP A 607 -34.04 -28.34 -18.74
C TRP A 607 -34.79 -28.08 -20.07
N GLY A 608 -35.55 -29.03 -20.52
CA GLY A 608 -36.30 -28.97 -21.79
C GLY A 608 -35.65 -29.63 -23.01
N THR A 609 -34.37 -30.07 -22.90
CA THR A 609 -33.66 -30.76 -23.99
C THR A 609 -33.39 -32.25 -23.69
N LEU A 610 -33.78 -32.72 -22.54
CA LEU A 610 -33.53 -34.09 -22.07
C LEU A 610 -34.58 -35.05 -22.64
N VAL A 611 -34.12 -36.01 -23.43
CA VAL A 611 -34.95 -37.14 -23.86
C VAL A 611 -34.98 -38.18 -22.75
N TRP A 612 -36.17 -38.55 -22.30
CA TRP A 612 -36.35 -39.58 -21.24
C TRP A 612 -35.66 -40.88 -21.65
N GLY A 613 -34.80 -41.39 -20.77
CA GLY A 613 -34.06 -42.62 -21.00
C GLY A 613 -32.66 -42.45 -21.59
N ALA A 614 -32.26 -41.25 -22.05
CA ALA A 614 -30.96 -40.98 -22.66
C ALA A 614 -30.05 -40.05 -21.82
N GLY A 615 -30.55 -39.47 -20.73
CA GLY A 615 -29.81 -38.53 -19.91
C GLY A 615 -29.66 -39.01 -18.47
N ILE A 616 -28.53 -38.72 -17.87
CA ILE A 616 -28.26 -38.97 -16.46
C ILE A 616 -28.58 -37.69 -15.69
N TRP A 617 -29.52 -37.77 -14.77
CA TRP A 617 -29.80 -36.68 -13.84
C TRP A 617 -28.65 -36.53 -12.82
N TYR A 618 -27.77 -35.57 -13.03
CA TYR A 618 -26.79 -35.19 -12.02
C TYR A 618 -27.25 -33.91 -11.30
N GLY A 619 -27.55 -34.03 -10.01
CA GLY A 619 -27.60 -32.85 -9.13
C GLY A 619 -26.21 -32.25 -9.03
N LYS A 620 -26.08 -30.92 -9.24
CA LYS A 620 -24.86 -30.10 -9.16
C LYS A 620 -23.57 -30.82 -9.54
N GLN A 621 -23.19 -30.75 -10.82
CA GLN A 621 -22.05 -31.45 -11.44
C GLN A 621 -20.66 -31.00 -11.05
N TYR A 622 -20.52 -30.08 -10.12
CA TYR A 622 -19.24 -29.46 -9.76
C TYR A 622 -18.59 -30.08 -8.50
N GLY A 623 -19.01 -31.27 -8.12
CA GLY A 623 -18.44 -31.99 -7.00
C GLY A 623 -17.05 -32.55 -7.31
N ILE A 624 -16.14 -32.45 -6.36
CA ILE A 624 -14.84 -33.11 -6.40
C ILE A 624 -15.05 -34.62 -6.40
N ARG A 625 -14.46 -35.33 -7.39
CA ARG A 625 -14.57 -36.77 -7.59
C ARG A 625 -13.19 -37.41 -7.72
N PRO A 626 -13.03 -38.68 -7.30
CA PRO A 626 -11.80 -39.43 -7.52
C PRO A 626 -11.64 -39.77 -9.02
N HIS A 627 -10.46 -39.52 -9.52
CA HIS A 627 -10.01 -39.92 -10.85
C HIS A 627 -8.80 -40.85 -10.71
N LEU A 628 -8.87 -42.04 -11.33
CA LEU A 628 -7.75 -42.95 -11.38
C LEU A 628 -6.69 -42.39 -12.34
N ILE A 629 -5.43 -42.43 -11.91
CA ILE A 629 -4.29 -42.06 -12.76
C ILE A 629 -3.79 -43.34 -13.43
N PRO A 630 -3.85 -43.45 -14.76
CA PRO A 630 -3.51 -44.69 -15.48
C PRO A 630 -1.98 -44.78 -15.68
N TRP A 631 -1.22 -45.07 -14.62
CA TRP A 631 0.20 -45.34 -14.77
C TRP A 631 0.43 -46.56 -15.66
N THR A 632 1.42 -46.50 -16.55
CA THR A 632 1.78 -47.61 -17.43
C THR A 632 2.46 -48.74 -16.71
N ASN A 633 3.18 -48.46 -15.63
CA ASN A 633 3.88 -49.40 -14.78
C ASN A 633 3.68 -49.05 -13.31
N PRO A 634 3.81 -50.02 -12.40
CA PRO A 634 3.88 -49.74 -10.98
C PRO A 634 5.03 -48.78 -10.64
N LEU A 635 4.75 -47.79 -9.78
CA LEU A 635 5.77 -46.87 -9.29
C LEU A 635 6.54 -47.50 -8.17
N ILE A 636 7.86 -47.54 -8.25
CA ILE A 636 8.77 -48.12 -7.24
C ILE A 636 9.70 -46.98 -6.76
N PHE A 637 9.64 -46.67 -5.47
CA PHE A 637 10.37 -45.49 -4.93
C PHE A 637 10.64 -45.64 -3.41
N THR A 638 11.60 -44.87 -2.94
CA THR A 638 11.78 -44.57 -1.51
C THR A 638 10.94 -43.34 -1.15
N LYS A 639 11.09 -42.26 -1.91
CA LYS A 639 10.27 -41.04 -1.82
C LYS A 639 9.75 -40.68 -3.19
N ILE A 640 8.51 -40.21 -3.26
CA ILE A 640 7.84 -39.81 -4.50
C ILE A 640 7.34 -38.37 -4.43
N ILE A 641 7.57 -37.61 -5.48
CA ILE A 641 6.96 -36.34 -5.73
C ILE A 641 5.86 -36.52 -6.77
N PHE A 642 4.65 -36.15 -6.41
CA PHE A 642 3.53 -36.14 -7.35
C PHE A 642 3.26 -34.73 -7.86
N GLN A 643 3.15 -34.58 -9.16
CA GLN A 643 2.80 -33.29 -9.79
C GLN A 643 1.60 -33.49 -10.71
N ALA A 644 0.62 -32.60 -10.60
CA ALA A 644 -0.47 -32.47 -11.56
C ALA A 644 -0.42 -31.08 -12.18
N THR A 645 -0.48 -31.00 -13.50
CA THR A 645 -0.42 -29.75 -14.26
C THR A 645 -1.51 -29.71 -15.31
N ALA A 646 -2.08 -28.56 -15.55
CA ALA A 646 -2.90 -28.33 -16.73
C ALA A 646 -2.92 -26.83 -17.06
N THR A 647 -3.32 -26.57 -18.30
CA THR A 647 -3.68 -25.24 -18.78
C THR A 647 -5.17 -25.23 -19.04
N SER A 648 -5.91 -24.37 -18.34
CA SER A 648 -7.37 -24.37 -18.43
C SER A 648 -7.91 -22.96 -18.55
N VAL A 649 -8.82 -22.78 -19.49
CA VAL A 649 -9.65 -21.57 -19.61
C VAL A 649 -10.77 -21.57 -18.57
N LEU A 650 -10.96 -22.66 -17.83
CA LEU A 650 -12.13 -22.93 -17.03
C LEU A 650 -11.70 -23.32 -15.61
N GLY A 651 -12.51 -22.93 -14.64
CA GLY A 651 -12.22 -23.19 -13.24
C GLY A 651 -11.98 -24.68 -12.97
N PHE A 652 -11.05 -24.92 -12.05
CA PHE A 652 -10.58 -26.24 -11.67
C PHE A 652 -10.50 -26.31 -10.15
N LYS A 653 -10.84 -27.49 -9.59
CA LYS A 653 -10.64 -27.77 -8.17
C LYS A 653 -9.90 -29.10 -8.01
N ILE A 654 -8.95 -29.13 -7.12
CA ILE A 654 -8.18 -30.31 -6.75
C ILE A 654 -8.13 -30.44 -5.23
N SER A 655 -8.16 -31.67 -4.75
CA SER A 655 -8.02 -31.94 -3.33
C SER A 655 -7.10 -33.14 -3.09
N ASN A 656 -7.48 -34.02 -2.21
CA ASN A 656 -6.67 -35.12 -1.73
C ASN A 656 -6.14 -36.05 -2.84
N LEU A 657 -4.94 -36.52 -2.64
CA LEU A 657 -4.36 -37.69 -3.31
C LEU A 657 -4.53 -38.94 -2.46
N ARG A 658 -4.69 -40.08 -3.10
CA ARG A 658 -4.70 -41.37 -2.46
C ARG A 658 -3.79 -42.30 -3.22
N PHE A 659 -2.85 -42.88 -2.51
CA PHE A 659 -1.94 -43.91 -3.00
C PHE A 659 -2.30 -45.24 -2.36
N MET A 660 -2.33 -46.30 -3.15
CA MET A 660 -2.36 -47.68 -2.65
C MET A 660 -0.92 -48.17 -2.56
N VAL A 661 -0.31 -47.94 -1.40
CA VAL A 661 1.09 -48.24 -1.16
C VAL A 661 1.26 -49.65 -0.63
N GLN A 662 2.13 -50.40 -1.25
CA GLN A 662 2.59 -51.70 -0.79
C GLN A 662 4.07 -51.58 -0.45
N LEU A 663 4.42 -51.84 0.82
CA LEU A 663 5.81 -51.95 1.26
C LEU A 663 6.42 -53.21 0.75
N VAL A 664 7.56 -53.12 0.10
CA VAL A 664 8.36 -54.25 -0.32
C VAL A 664 9.69 -54.18 0.46
N ASP A 665 9.96 -55.22 1.27
CA ASP A 665 11.23 -55.30 1.96
C ASP A 665 12.37 -55.36 0.93
N TYR A 666 13.43 -54.59 1.18
CA TYR A 666 14.64 -54.69 0.40
C TYR A 666 15.16 -56.12 0.52
N MET A 667 15.29 -56.83 -0.58
CA MET A 667 15.89 -58.12 -0.56
C MET A 667 17.31 -58.00 0.01
N SER A 668 17.60 -58.67 1.10
CA SER A 668 18.99 -58.93 1.49
C SER A 668 19.75 -59.38 0.25
N PRO A 669 20.88 -58.77 -0.09
CA PRO A 669 21.73 -59.34 -1.14
C PRO A 669 22.08 -60.78 -0.74
N LEU A 670 21.79 -61.73 -1.63
CA LEU A 670 22.21 -63.10 -1.54
C LEU A 670 23.73 -63.18 -1.49
#